data_f5784480d8c423372180d67ff0373f06
#
_entry.id   f5784480d8c423372180d67ff0373f06
#
_cell.length_a   1.000
_cell.length_b   1.000
_cell.length_c   1.000
_cell.angle_alpha   90.00
_cell.angle_beta   90.00
_cell.angle_gamma   90.00
#
_symmetry.space_group_name_H-M   'P 1'
#
loop_
_entity.id
_entity.type
_entity.pdbx_description
1 polymer ?
#
loop_
_entity_poly.entity_id
_entity_poly.type
_entity_poly.pdbx_seq_one_letter_code
_entity_poly.pdbx_strand_id
1 'polypeptide(L)'
;MMSLNIGTYNQIPHTPSPSPLERAGVRLLVFLFLLLILLSACDDMEDITPAPNDGNENITETGTAELYILSEGLFNLNNSSLARYTFSNNKIVPDYFLKVNQRGLGDTANDMAIYGSKLYIVVNVSSQVEVIDLPTGKSLKRISILTDNGSSRQPRAIAFDKNKAYVCSFDGTVARIDTTSLTIEAYTTAGRNPDGICVQNNKLYVSNSGGLDQPNYDNTVSVIDIPTFKEAKKITIGNNPGKILPDRYGNIYVAVRGTLSSDGQQYLVQINSQTDEISQTIHEPVMNFAIHNEFAYLYSYSYTTKQSAVKVYDLINESIIEENFIKDGTQISTPFSIKVNPYSGNIYISDAYDYKVRGDVLCFSQQGHLQFRINNIGINPNTIVFSDKASQSIIDDEPEDPNAPSAYATRVLEYLPAPGQFINTTTSAYRKGYTPEQVLAYATQQIKDRSLLTLGGFGGYIILGFDHTIPNISGAYDFKIYGNASYNSSLTGAKAGSAEPGIVLVSKDTNGNGLPDDEWYELAGSEYHSNNITRNYEITYYRPAAPLSEIQWTDNQNAEGTIPRNSFHADNEYYPAWIADNQITFKGSRLPDNATNQDGVGWVQYPYAWGYADNHPNNTELAQFKIDWAVNSDGTPVSLDGIDFVKIYTAVNQICGWLGESSTEISTIEDLHFNN
;
A
#
# COMPACT_ATOMS: atom_id res chain seq x y z
N MET A 1 -28.61 -18.33 60.56
CA MET A 1 -30.00 -18.66 60.96
C MET A 1 -30.89 -18.44 59.78
N MET A 2 -31.59 -19.50 59.38
CA MET A 2 -32.88 -19.58 58.65
C MET A 2 -32.94 -18.93 57.27
N SER A 3 -33.51 -19.54 56.26
CA SER A 3 -34.08 -20.90 56.02
C SER A 3 -34.34 -21.02 54.52
N LEU A 4 -34.17 -22.23 54.04
CA LEU A 4 -34.60 -22.66 52.69
C LEU A 4 -36.10 -22.44 52.44
N ASN A 5 -36.46 -22.14 51.22
CA ASN A 5 -37.78 -22.55 50.70
C ASN A 5 -37.66 -23.08 49.29
N ILE A 6 -38.08 -24.33 49.16
CA ILE A 6 -38.14 -25.19 47.95
C ILE A 6 -39.49 -24.95 47.29
N GLY A 7 -39.49 -24.57 46.03
CA GLY A 7 -40.68 -24.40 45.19
C GLY A 7 -40.66 -25.35 43.99
N THR A 8 -41.50 -26.35 44.11
CA THR A 8 -42.12 -27.33 43.19
C THR A 8 -41.78 -27.30 41.70
N TYR A 9 -41.33 -28.47 41.24
CA TYR A 9 -41.24 -28.94 39.87
C TYR A 9 -42.64 -29.12 39.26
N ASN A 10 -42.90 -28.47 38.10
CA ASN A 10 -43.98 -28.82 37.20
C ASN A 10 -43.45 -29.77 36.14
N GLN A 11 -44.08 -30.96 36.06
CA GLN A 11 -43.82 -32.01 35.07
C GLN A 11 -44.30 -31.57 33.67
N ILE A 12 -43.43 -31.66 32.68
CA ILE A 12 -43.75 -31.55 31.26
C ILE A 12 -44.15 -32.95 30.77
N PRO A 13 -45.24 -33.14 30.01
CA PRO A 13 -45.66 -34.45 29.54
C PRO A 13 -44.68 -35.00 28.46
N HIS A 14 -44.29 -36.25 28.65
CA HIS A 14 -43.49 -37.02 27.69
C HIS A 14 -44.25 -37.29 26.40
N THR A 15 -43.81 -36.77 25.27
CA THR A 15 -44.16 -37.26 23.95
C THR A 15 -43.38 -38.54 23.63
N PRO A 16 -43.96 -39.55 23.01
CA PRO A 16 -43.25 -40.80 22.70
C PRO A 16 -42.14 -40.55 21.64
N SER A 17 -40.97 -41.17 21.83
CA SER A 17 -39.87 -41.10 20.88
C SER A 17 -40.22 -41.80 19.56
N PRO A 18 -39.87 -41.21 18.40
CA PRO A 18 -40.18 -41.81 17.09
C PRO A 18 -39.38 -43.12 16.87
N SER A 19 -39.99 -44.03 16.07
CA SER A 19 -39.48 -45.36 15.78
C SER A 19 -38.14 -45.32 15.00
N PRO A 20 -37.34 -46.41 15.01
CA PRO A 20 -36.08 -46.48 14.28
C PRO A 20 -36.19 -46.21 12.77
N LEU A 21 -37.33 -46.47 12.15
CA LEU A 21 -37.61 -46.20 10.73
C LEU A 21 -37.85 -44.71 10.46
N GLU A 22 -38.52 -43.98 11.36
CA GLU A 22 -38.72 -42.55 11.24
C GLU A 22 -37.40 -41.77 11.44
N ARG A 23 -36.51 -42.27 12.31
CA ARG A 23 -35.16 -41.69 12.47
C ARG A 23 -34.27 -41.92 11.24
N ALA A 24 -34.45 -43.00 10.51
CA ALA A 24 -33.70 -43.25 9.27
C ALA A 24 -34.21 -42.34 8.13
N GLY A 25 -35.52 -42.14 8.01
CA GLY A 25 -36.11 -41.23 7.01
C GLY A 25 -35.70 -39.74 7.20
N VAL A 26 -35.72 -39.26 8.45
CA VAL A 26 -35.33 -37.90 8.79
C VAL A 26 -33.83 -37.69 8.59
N ARG A 27 -33.00 -38.70 8.90
CA ARG A 27 -31.54 -38.62 8.62
C ARG A 27 -31.24 -38.66 7.13
N LEU A 28 -31.99 -39.41 6.34
CA LEU A 28 -31.81 -39.44 4.88
C LEU A 28 -32.28 -38.13 4.24
N LEU A 29 -33.36 -37.52 4.70
CA LEU A 29 -33.82 -36.20 4.24
C LEU A 29 -32.89 -35.09 4.64
N VAL A 30 -32.33 -35.08 5.85
CA VAL A 30 -31.34 -34.11 6.31
C VAL A 30 -30.03 -34.29 5.56
N PHE A 31 -29.62 -35.54 5.25
CA PHE A 31 -28.41 -35.79 4.45
C PHE A 31 -28.61 -35.41 2.97
N LEU A 32 -29.80 -35.62 2.38
CA LEU A 32 -30.13 -35.12 1.05
C LEU A 32 -30.24 -33.59 1.00
N PHE A 33 -30.78 -32.96 2.05
CA PHE A 33 -30.86 -31.50 2.14
C PHE A 33 -29.47 -30.88 2.36
N LEU A 34 -28.59 -31.50 3.17
CA LEU A 34 -27.18 -31.10 3.32
C LEU A 34 -26.37 -31.38 2.04
N LEU A 35 -26.67 -32.46 1.30
CA LEU A 35 -26.01 -32.74 0.01
C LEU A 35 -26.47 -31.78 -1.09
N LEU A 36 -27.73 -31.30 -1.06
CA LEU A 36 -28.26 -30.29 -1.95
C LEU A 36 -27.73 -28.90 -1.61
N ILE A 37 -27.43 -28.59 -0.33
CA ILE A 37 -26.79 -27.36 0.09
C ILE A 37 -25.28 -27.39 -0.25
N LEU A 38 -24.64 -28.58 -0.24
CA LEU A 38 -23.26 -28.76 -0.67
C LEU A 38 -23.07 -28.74 -2.20
N LEU A 39 -24.16 -28.93 -2.97
CA LEU A 39 -24.15 -28.84 -4.43
C LEU A 39 -24.53 -27.44 -4.95
N SER A 40 -25.08 -26.58 -4.07
CA SER A 40 -25.34 -25.16 -4.38
C SER A 40 -24.34 -24.19 -3.74
N ALA A 41 -23.29 -24.70 -3.06
CA ALA A 41 -22.19 -23.92 -2.53
C ALA A 41 -20.91 -24.06 -3.36
N CYS A 42 -21.01 -24.59 -4.58
CA CYS A 42 -20.07 -24.36 -5.67
C CYS A 42 -20.69 -23.32 -6.62
N ASP A 43 -21.05 -22.16 -6.11
CA ASP A 43 -20.99 -20.98 -6.94
C ASP A 43 -19.52 -20.59 -6.96
N ASP A 44 -18.96 -20.75 -8.14
CA ASP A 44 -17.69 -20.19 -8.55
C ASP A 44 -17.65 -18.74 -8.03
N MET A 45 -16.75 -18.44 -7.09
CA MET A 45 -16.20 -17.12 -7.11
C MET A 45 -15.51 -17.03 -8.46
N GLU A 46 -16.25 -16.51 -9.45
CA GLU A 46 -15.68 -16.12 -10.72
C GLU A 46 -14.40 -15.36 -10.37
N ASP A 47 -13.29 -15.87 -10.89
CA ASP A 47 -12.05 -15.14 -10.97
C ASP A 47 -12.41 -13.72 -11.36
N ILE A 48 -12.25 -12.77 -10.43
CA ILE A 48 -12.18 -11.37 -10.78
C ILE A 48 -10.80 -11.17 -11.38
N THR A 49 -10.54 -11.82 -12.51
CA THR A 49 -9.61 -11.27 -13.47
C THR A 49 -10.24 -9.95 -13.85
N PRO A 50 -9.56 -8.82 -13.66
CA PRO A 50 -10.00 -7.58 -14.28
C PRO A 50 -10.22 -7.95 -15.75
N ALA A 51 -11.44 -7.80 -16.25
CA ALA A 51 -11.67 -7.95 -17.67
C ALA A 51 -10.59 -7.10 -18.34
N PRO A 52 -9.78 -7.65 -19.27
CA PRO A 52 -8.90 -6.80 -20.04
C PRO A 52 -9.82 -5.67 -20.50
N ASN A 53 -9.33 -4.45 -20.42
CA ASN A 53 -9.99 -3.34 -21.07
C ASN A 53 -9.97 -3.73 -22.55
N ASP A 54 -11.02 -4.44 -23.00
CA ASP A 54 -11.19 -4.87 -24.40
C ASP A 54 -11.45 -3.59 -25.18
N GLY A 55 -10.33 -2.86 -25.41
CA GLY A 55 -10.21 -1.51 -25.85
C GLY A 55 -10.87 -1.26 -27.21
N ASN A 56 -12.21 -1.17 -27.22
CA ASN A 56 -12.94 -0.76 -28.41
C ASN A 56 -14.26 -0.01 -28.15
N GLU A 57 -14.58 0.39 -26.92
CA GLU A 57 -15.62 1.39 -26.74
C GLU A 57 -14.95 2.74 -26.46
N ASN A 58 -15.28 3.75 -27.27
CA ASN A 58 -14.86 5.12 -27.03
C ASN A 58 -15.45 5.58 -25.68
N ILE A 59 -14.69 5.44 -24.61
CA ILE A 59 -15.03 5.98 -23.29
C ILE A 59 -15.04 7.49 -23.47
N THR A 60 -16.20 8.10 -23.28
CA THR A 60 -16.36 9.55 -23.35
C THR A 60 -16.82 10.08 -22.01
N GLU A 61 -16.20 11.17 -21.56
CA GLU A 61 -16.56 11.85 -20.34
C GLU A 61 -16.90 13.30 -20.65
N THR A 62 -18.12 13.72 -20.27
CA THR A 62 -18.60 15.07 -20.62
C THR A 62 -17.77 16.14 -19.91
N GLY A 63 -17.24 17.10 -20.69
CA GLY A 63 -16.51 18.27 -20.17
C GLY A 63 -15.16 17.96 -19.53
N THR A 64 -14.68 16.71 -19.63
CA THR A 64 -13.38 16.29 -19.09
C THR A 64 -12.50 15.79 -20.21
N ALA A 65 -11.31 16.39 -20.35
CA ALA A 65 -10.30 15.95 -21.31
C ALA A 65 -9.36 14.91 -20.72
N GLU A 66 -8.97 15.11 -19.44
CA GLU A 66 -7.99 14.25 -18.75
C GLU A 66 -8.36 14.02 -17.28
N LEU A 67 -7.92 12.86 -16.77
CA LEU A 67 -7.83 12.54 -15.35
C LEU A 67 -6.38 12.50 -14.91
N TYR A 68 -6.11 13.04 -13.74
CA TYR A 68 -4.86 12.80 -13.03
C TYR A 68 -5.18 12.01 -11.76
N ILE A 69 -4.46 10.91 -11.56
CA ILE A 69 -4.68 10.01 -10.44
C ILE A 69 -3.37 9.88 -9.67
N LEU A 70 -3.40 10.29 -8.40
CA LEU A 70 -2.26 10.21 -7.50
C LEU A 70 -2.34 8.91 -6.72
N SER A 71 -1.21 8.21 -6.64
CA SER A 71 -1.05 7.00 -5.83
C SER A 71 0.01 7.22 -4.76
N GLU A 72 -0.31 6.86 -3.51
CA GLU A 72 0.61 7.05 -2.37
C GLU A 72 1.90 6.25 -2.52
N GLY A 73 1.80 5.07 -3.13
CA GLY A 73 2.85 4.07 -3.05
C GLY A 73 2.86 3.34 -1.71
N LEU A 74 3.96 2.69 -1.40
CA LEU A 74 4.23 2.05 -0.13
C LEU A 74 5.17 2.91 0.72
N PHE A 75 4.90 2.97 2.00
CA PHE A 75 5.68 3.77 2.97
C PHE A 75 7.16 3.35 2.95
N ASN A 76 8.06 4.33 2.84
CA ASN A 76 9.52 4.20 2.71
C ASN A 76 10.02 3.52 1.41
N LEU A 77 9.14 3.25 0.41
CA LEU A 77 9.58 2.70 -0.87
C LEU A 77 9.86 3.74 -1.95
N ASN A 78 9.56 5.02 -1.71
CA ASN A 78 9.76 6.13 -2.65
C ASN A 78 9.11 5.89 -4.02
N ASN A 79 7.96 5.21 -4.03
CA ASN A 79 7.27 4.76 -5.23
C ASN A 79 5.88 5.39 -5.43
N SER A 80 5.66 6.60 -4.87
CA SER A 80 4.47 7.39 -5.22
C SER A 80 4.46 7.68 -6.72
N SER A 81 3.28 7.60 -7.33
CA SER A 81 3.13 7.83 -8.76
C SER A 81 1.98 8.78 -9.08
N LEU A 82 2.10 9.47 -10.21
CA LEU A 82 1.04 10.25 -10.83
C LEU A 82 0.71 9.61 -12.16
N ALA A 83 -0.51 9.10 -12.31
CA ALA A 83 -1.03 8.62 -13.58
C ALA A 83 -1.82 9.72 -14.28
N ARG A 84 -1.82 9.70 -15.63
CA ARG A 84 -2.67 10.51 -16.48
C ARG A 84 -3.48 9.63 -17.42
N TYR A 85 -4.79 9.82 -17.46
CA TYR A 85 -5.68 9.20 -18.42
C TYR A 85 -6.28 10.24 -19.35
N THR A 86 -6.20 10.02 -20.66
CA THR A 86 -6.70 10.92 -21.70
C THR A 86 -7.93 10.32 -22.37
N PHE A 87 -9.08 11.01 -22.31
CA PHE A 87 -10.35 10.50 -22.85
C PHE A 87 -10.41 10.48 -24.37
N SER A 88 -9.69 11.36 -25.06
CA SER A 88 -9.75 11.45 -26.53
C SER A 88 -9.22 10.20 -27.25
N ASN A 89 -8.35 9.44 -26.60
CA ASN A 89 -7.73 8.22 -27.13
C ASN A 89 -7.76 7.01 -26.18
N ASN A 90 -8.44 7.16 -25.04
CA ASN A 90 -8.55 6.13 -23.98
C ASN A 90 -7.21 5.63 -23.45
N LYS A 91 -6.19 6.48 -23.45
CA LYS A 91 -4.83 6.10 -23.07
C LYS A 91 -4.53 6.48 -21.62
N ILE A 92 -3.96 5.51 -20.88
CA ILE A 92 -3.38 5.69 -19.54
C ILE A 92 -1.85 5.79 -19.64
N VAL A 93 -1.26 6.71 -18.91
CA VAL A 93 0.18 6.80 -18.63
C VAL A 93 0.36 6.66 -17.12
N PRO A 94 0.63 5.45 -16.60
CA PRO A 94 0.61 5.18 -15.15
C PRO A 94 1.66 5.95 -14.35
N ASP A 95 2.87 6.11 -14.91
CA ASP A 95 3.97 6.83 -14.28
C ASP A 95 4.27 8.15 -14.99
N TYR A 96 3.20 8.93 -15.27
CA TYR A 96 3.27 10.18 -16.04
C TYR A 96 4.32 11.16 -15.52
N PHE A 97 4.36 11.40 -14.18
CA PHE A 97 5.34 12.32 -13.62
C PHE A 97 6.78 11.86 -13.86
N LEU A 98 7.06 10.58 -13.65
CA LEU A 98 8.39 9.99 -13.89
C LEU A 98 8.79 10.12 -15.35
N LYS A 99 7.88 9.80 -16.28
CA LYS A 99 8.15 9.89 -17.74
C LYS A 99 8.47 11.33 -18.18
N VAL A 100 7.73 12.32 -17.69
CA VAL A 100 7.93 13.73 -18.08
C VAL A 100 9.18 14.33 -17.43
N ASN A 101 9.46 13.99 -16.17
CA ASN A 101 10.46 14.68 -15.35
C ASN A 101 11.73 13.87 -15.10
N GLN A 102 11.82 12.64 -15.61
CA GLN A 102 12.96 11.73 -15.48
C GLN A 102 13.45 11.56 -14.01
N ARG A 103 12.50 11.60 -13.08
CA ARG A 103 12.73 11.37 -11.66
C ARG A 103 11.45 10.97 -10.94
N GLY A 104 11.58 10.24 -9.83
CA GLY A 104 10.45 9.85 -8.98
C GLY A 104 9.75 11.07 -8.35
N LEU A 105 8.46 10.90 -8.05
CA LEU A 105 7.64 11.90 -7.38
C LEU A 105 8.04 12.05 -5.89
N GLY A 106 8.38 10.95 -5.25
CA GLY A 106 8.71 10.90 -3.83
C GLY A 106 7.98 9.77 -3.10
N ASP A 107 7.93 9.89 -1.79
CA ASP A 107 7.38 8.89 -0.88
C ASP A 107 6.10 9.41 -0.21
N THR A 108 5.05 8.60 -0.28
CA THR A 108 3.73 8.81 0.35
C THR A 108 3.09 10.14 -0.09
N ALA A 109 2.70 10.23 -1.36
CA ALA A 109 1.96 11.37 -1.89
C ALA A 109 0.48 11.29 -1.48
N ASN A 110 -0.02 12.28 -0.71
CA ASN A 110 -1.32 12.18 -0.03
C ASN A 110 -2.44 13.01 -0.62
N ASP A 111 -2.13 14.13 -1.25
CA ASP A 111 -3.18 15.01 -1.78
C ASP A 111 -2.67 15.75 -3.02
N MET A 112 -3.59 16.11 -3.90
CA MET A 112 -3.29 16.98 -5.03
C MET A 112 -4.50 17.80 -5.44
N ALA A 113 -4.23 18.97 -6.04
CA ALA A 113 -5.28 19.83 -6.60
C ALA A 113 -4.77 20.63 -7.79
N ILE A 114 -5.64 20.84 -8.77
CA ILE A 114 -5.42 21.78 -9.86
C ILE A 114 -5.80 23.17 -9.37
N TYR A 115 -4.89 24.12 -9.52
CA TYR A 115 -5.16 25.54 -9.26
C TYR A 115 -4.55 26.43 -10.35
N GLY A 116 -5.42 27.07 -11.13
CA GLY A 116 -5.03 27.78 -12.34
C GLY A 116 -4.47 26.84 -13.40
N SER A 117 -3.25 27.12 -13.87
CA SER A 117 -2.54 26.28 -14.84
C SER A 117 -1.57 25.29 -14.19
N LYS A 118 -1.67 25.06 -12.89
CA LYS A 118 -0.72 24.23 -12.15
C LYS A 118 -1.43 23.11 -11.42
N LEU A 119 -0.75 21.96 -11.31
CA LEU A 119 -1.10 20.87 -10.41
C LEU A 119 -0.13 20.86 -9.23
N TYR A 120 -0.66 20.93 -8.02
CA TYR A 120 0.07 20.88 -6.77
C TYR A 120 -0.09 19.50 -6.16
N ILE A 121 1.02 18.86 -5.78
CA ILE A 121 1.05 17.50 -5.24
C ILE A 121 1.75 17.54 -3.88
N VAL A 122 1.06 17.12 -2.83
CA VAL A 122 1.57 17.05 -1.47
C VAL A 122 2.19 15.69 -1.21
N VAL A 123 3.49 15.65 -0.92
CA VAL A 123 4.26 14.41 -0.71
C VAL A 123 4.75 14.36 0.73
N ASN A 124 4.15 13.50 1.53
CA ASN A 124 4.25 13.48 3.00
C ASN A 124 5.65 13.13 3.50
N VAL A 125 6.10 11.91 3.28
CA VAL A 125 7.39 11.40 3.81
C VAL A 125 8.56 12.15 3.18
N SER A 126 8.48 12.47 1.89
CA SER A 126 9.47 13.34 1.22
C SER A 126 9.40 14.81 1.65
N SER A 127 8.43 15.18 2.46
CA SER A 127 8.24 16.52 3.06
C SER A 127 8.31 17.66 2.05
N GLN A 128 7.49 17.57 1.00
CA GLN A 128 7.49 18.53 -0.10
C GLN A 128 6.10 18.76 -0.69
N VAL A 129 5.97 19.89 -1.39
CA VAL A 129 4.91 20.11 -2.37
C VAL A 129 5.57 20.21 -3.75
N GLU A 130 5.24 19.28 -4.62
CA GLU A 130 5.65 19.32 -6.02
C GLU A 130 4.64 20.14 -6.81
N VAL A 131 5.09 21.08 -7.60
CA VAL A 131 4.23 21.93 -8.45
C VAL A 131 4.62 21.71 -9.89
N ILE A 132 3.67 21.22 -10.70
CA ILE A 132 3.87 20.99 -12.12
C ILE A 132 3.01 21.95 -12.97
N ASP A 133 3.51 22.29 -14.12
CA ASP A 133 2.75 22.98 -15.17
C ASP A 133 1.76 21.99 -15.78
N LEU A 134 0.47 22.25 -15.64
CA LEU A 134 -0.57 21.31 -16.06
C LEU A 134 -0.53 21.02 -17.57
N PRO A 135 -0.35 22.02 -18.48
CA PRO A 135 -0.26 21.74 -19.92
C PRO A 135 0.89 20.84 -20.33
N THR A 136 2.05 20.95 -19.71
CA THR A 136 3.26 20.23 -20.14
C THR A 136 3.67 19.07 -19.22
N GLY A 137 3.08 18.97 -18.03
CA GLY A 137 3.46 17.99 -17.01
C GLY A 137 4.82 18.24 -16.36
N LYS A 138 5.55 19.29 -16.78
CA LYS A 138 6.90 19.58 -16.28
C LYS A 138 6.88 20.19 -14.88
N SER A 139 7.80 19.76 -14.05
CA SER A 139 8.04 20.33 -12.73
C SER A 139 8.44 21.81 -12.84
N LEU A 140 7.66 22.67 -12.19
CA LEU A 140 7.97 24.08 -12.03
C LEU A 140 8.78 24.32 -10.76
N LYS A 141 8.41 23.64 -9.69
CA LYS A 141 9.03 23.84 -8.38
C LYS A 141 8.76 22.68 -7.44
N ARG A 142 9.80 22.25 -6.72
CA ARG A 142 9.71 21.44 -5.53
C ARG A 142 9.85 22.35 -4.31
N ILE A 143 8.80 22.48 -3.51
CA ILE A 143 8.76 23.33 -2.31
C ILE A 143 8.99 22.41 -1.10
N SER A 144 10.15 22.53 -0.45
CA SER A 144 10.45 21.72 0.75
C SER A 144 9.65 22.25 1.94
N ILE A 145 8.99 21.38 2.68
CA ILE A 145 8.17 21.67 3.87
C ILE A 145 8.94 21.17 5.10
N LEU A 146 9.98 21.90 5.48
CA LEU A 146 10.89 21.52 6.55
C LEU A 146 10.85 22.52 7.71
N THR A 147 11.26 22.08 8.89
CA THR A 147 11.55 22.94 10.04
C THR A 147 12.88 23.69 9.84
N ASP A 148 13.18 24.68 10.66
CA ASP A 148 14.43 25.47 10.57
C ASP A 148 15.68 24.61 10.76
N ASN A 149 15.57 23.48 11.46
CA ASN A 149 16.66 22.52 11.65
C ASN A 149 16.71 21.43 10.58
N GLY A 150 15.89 21.54 9.51
CA GLY A 150 15.86 20.60 8.39
C GLY A 150 15.02 19.33 8.62
N SER A 151 14.29 19.21 9.73
CA SER A 151 13.42 18.05 9.98
C SER A 151 12.15 18.11 9.13
N SER A 152 11.63 16.95 8.76
CA SER A 152 10.39 16.81 8.00
C SER A 152 9.18 17.31 8.82
N ARG A 153 8.28 18.10 8.19
CA ARG A 153 6.97 18.48 8.76
C ARG A 153 5.86 17.55 8.36
N GLN A 154 6.08 16.63 7.41
CA GLN A 154 5.11 15.66 6.92
C GLN A 154 3.80 16.30 6.42
N PRO A 155 3.80 17.05 5.30
CA PRO A 155 2.61 17.71 4.75
C PRO A 155 1.55 16.68 4.33
N ARG A 156 0.25 17.01 4.50
CA ARG A 156 -0.86 16.06 4.32
C ARG A 156 -1.87 16.48 3.27
N ALA A 157 -2.39 17.68 3.35
CA ALA A 157 -3.47 18.14 2.48
C ALA A 157 -3.29 19.61 2.12
N ILE A 158 -3.91 20.03 0.99
CA ILE A 158 -3.78 21.38 0.42
C ILE A 158 -5.15 21.97 0.12
N ALA A 159 -5.31 23.27 0.40
CA ALA A 159 -6.46 24.07 0.04
C ALA A 159 -6.01 25.44 -0.51
N PHE A 160 -6.90 26.11 -1.22
CA PHE A 160 -6.58 27.38 -1.90
C PHE A 160 -7.57 28.48 -1.57
N ASP A 161 -7.08 29.70 -1.42
CA ASP A 161 -7.86 30.94 -1.43
C ASP A 161 -7.11 32.02 -2.19
N LYS A 162 -7.70 32.58 -3.22
CA LYS A 162 -7.11 33.62 -4.06
C LYS A 162 -5.74 33.18 -4.59
N ASN A 163 -4.66 33.96 -4.33
CA ASN A 163 -3.30 33.66 -4.76
C ASN A 163 -2.48 32.89 -3.70
N LYS A 164 -3.14 32.19 -2.77
CA LYS A 164 -2.47 31.42 -1.71
C LYS A 164 -2.89 29.96 -1.72
N ALA A 165 -1.90 29.10 -1.48
CA ALA A 165 -2.11 27.71 -1.12
C ALA A 165 -1.80 27.52 0.39
N TYR A 166 -2.59 26.69 1.04
CA TYR A 166 -2.45 26.37 2.46
C TYR A 166 -2.24 24.86 2.60
N VAL A 167 -1.15 24.46 3.25
CA VAL A 167 -0.77 23.05 3.39
C VAL A 167 -0.66 22.71 4.87
N CYS A 168 -1.52 21.81 5.34
CA CYS A 168 -1.43 21.29 6.71
C CYS A 168 -0.41 20.14 6.79
N SER A 169 0.24 20.00 7.93
CA SER A 169 1.32 19.04 8.16
C SER A 169 1.18 18.33 9.50
N PHE A 170 1.64 17.08 9.57
CA PHE A 170 1.54 16.25 10.79
C PHE A 170 2.32 16.80 11.99
N ASP A 171 3.27 17.72 11.79
CA ASP A 171 3.95 18.41 12.89
C ASP A 171 3.04 19.45 13.61
N GLY A 172 1.79 19.61 13.21
CA GLY A 172 0.83 20.55 13.81
C GLY A 172 0.83 21.92 13.15
N THR A 173 1.49 22.10 12.00
CA THR A 173 1.57 23.40 11.33
C THR A 173 0.73 23.47 10.05
N VAL A 174 0.42 24.70 9.64
CA VAL A 174 -0.13 25.04 8.32
C VAL A 174 0.81 26.04 7.66
N ALA A 175 1.33 25.69 6.48
CA ALA A 175 2.12 26.57 5.63
C ALA A 175 1.22 27.42 4.73
N ARG A 176 1.53 28.72 4.56
CA ARG A 176 0.94 29.57 3.52
C ARG A 176 1.97 29.79 2.41
N ILE A 177 1.61 29.42 1.20
CA ILE A 177 2.44 29.46 0.00
C ILE A 177 1.85 30.43 -1.00
N ASP A 178 2.65 31.34 -1.55
CA ASP A 178 2.21 32.19 -2.67
C ASP A 178 2.21 31.41 -3.98
N THR A 179 1.06 31.37 -4.68
CA THR A 179 0.89 30.56 -5.89
C THR A 179 1.58 31.14 -7.13
N THR A 180 2.08 32.36 -7.07
CA THR A 180 2.82 33.03 -8.16
C THR A 180 4.31 32.78 -8.02
N SER A 181 4.87 33.12 -6.86
CA SER A 181 6.32 32.95 -6.59
C SER A 181 6.70 31.52 -6.20
N LEU A 182 5.74 30.69 -5.82
CA LEU A 182 5.89 29.34 -5.31
C LEU A 182 6.89 29.30 -4.11
N THR A 183 6.68 30.23 -3.17
CA THR A 183 7.47 30.36 -1.94
C THR A 183 6.58 30.33 -0.71
N ILE A 184 7.10 29.75 0.38
CA ILE A 184 6.43 29.78 1.68
C ILE A 184 6.56 31.17 2.27
N GLU A 185 5.42 31.79 2.65
CA GLU A 185 5.39 33.11 3.25
C GLU A 185 5.35 33.08 4.77
N ALA A 186 4.65 32.10 5.34
CA ALA A 186 4.44 31.99 6.78
C ALA A 186 3.97 30.60 7.18
N TYR A 187 4.10 30.31 8.46
CA TYR A 187 3.50 29.17 9.13
C TYR A 187 2.58 29.65 10.26
N THR A 188 1.53 28.87 10.53
CA THR A 188 0.70 28.97 11.73
C THR A 188 0.50 27.58 12.33
N THR A 189 -0.03 27.51 13.56
CA THR A 189 -0.25 26.24 14.26
C THR A 189 -1.72 25.83 14.20
N ALA A 190 -1.97 24.51 14.21
CA ALA A 190 -3.27 23.85 14.37
C ALA A 190 -3.22 22.89 15.56
N GLY A 191 -3.93 21.76 15.51
CA GLY A 191 -3.85 20.69 16.52
C GLY A 191 -2.77 19.64 16.21
N ARG A 192 -2.92 18.46 16.81
CA ARG A 192 -1.98 17.34 16.59
C ARG A 192 -2.32 16.59 15.31
N ASN A 193 -1.29 16.33 14.52
CA ASN A 193 -1.35 15.58 13.26
C ASN A 193 -2.52 16.03 12.35
N PRO A 194 -2.53 17.29 11.87
CA PRO A 194 -3.49 17.75 10.88
C PRO A 194 -3.56 16.84 9.66
N ASP A 195 -4.77 16.37 9.27
CA ASP A 195 -4.98 15.37 8.23
C ASP A 195 -5.81 15.88 7.03
N GLY A 196 -6.62 16.91 7.24
CA GLY A 196 -7.40 17.56 6.19
C GLY A 196 -7.48 19.06 6.39
N ILE A 197 -7.69 19.80 5.29
CA ILE A 197 -7.84 21.25 5.28
C ILE A 197 -8.83 21.68 4.22
N CYS A 198 -9.70 22.62 4.53
CA CYS A 198 -10.55 23.30 3.54
C CYS A 198 -10.70 24.78 3.84
N VAL A 199 -11.24 25.54 2.87
CA VAL A 199 -11.50 26.98 2.98
C VAL A 199 -13.00 27.23 2.92
N GLN A 200 -13.51 28.03 3.85
CA GLN A 200 -14.86 28.58 3.81
C GLN A 200 -14.93 29.90 4.60
N ASN A 201 -15.67 30.88 4.10
CA ASN A 201 -15.91 32.18 4.77
C ASN A 201 -14.62 32.88 5.27
N ASN A 202 -13.58 32.99 4.43
CA ASN A 202 -12.26 33.55 4.78
C ASN A 202 -11.56 32.85 5.96
N LYS A 203 -11.90 31.59 6.24
CA LYS A 203 -11.29 30.76 7.27
C LYS A 203 -10.76 29.47 6.69
N LEU A 204 -9.70 28.93 7.29
CA LEU A 204 -9.27 27.56 7.09
C LEU A 204 -9.89 26.70 8.21
N TYR A 205 -10.40 25.56 7.84
CA TYR A 205 -10.82 24.52 8.77
C TYR A 205 -9.87 23.33 8.61
N VAL A 206 -9.21 22.95 9.71
CA VAL A 206 -8.16 21.94 9.72
C VAL A 206 -8.55 20.82 10.69
N SER A 207 -8.76 19.61 10.18
CA SER A 207 -9.04 18.44 11.01
C SER A 207 -7.75 17.92 11.64
N ASN A 208 -7.74 17.74 12.97
CA ASN A 208 -6.58 17.28 13.74
C ASN A 208 -6.80 15.83 14.15
N SER A 209 -6.14 14.90 13.50
CA SER A 209 -6.38 13.47 13.70
C SER A 209 -5.70 12.89 14.94
N GLY A 210 -4.52 13.40 15.30
CA GLY A 210 -3.66 12.75 16.30
C GLY A 210 -3.24 11.34 15.90
N GLY A 211 -3.29 11.01 14.59
CA GLY A 211 -3.18 9.65 14.07
C GLY A 211 -1.82 8.97 14.30
N LEU A 212 -0.77 9.73 14.62
CA LEU A 212 0.56 9.18 14.95
C LEU A 212 0.71 8.82 16.45
N ASP A 213 -0.27 9.15 17.30
CA ASP A 213 -0.22 8.92 18.76
C ASP A 213 -1.39 8.00 19.20
N GLN A 214 -1.49 6.83 18.60
CA GLN A 214 -2.52 5.84 18.94
C GLN A 214 -2.25 5.20 20.31
N PRO A 215 -3.28 5.01 21.15
CA PRO A 215 -4.71 5.30 20.91
C PRO A 215 -5.14 6.73 21.30
N ASN A 216 -4.20 7.65 21.59
CA ASN A 216 -4.46 9.00 22.09
C ASN A 216 -4.74 9.99 20.95
N TYR A 217 -5.76 9.72 20.14
CA TYR A 217 -6.14 10.57 19.01
C TYR A 217 -6.43 12.02 19.44
N ASP A 218 -6.25 12.98 18.51
CA ASP A 218 -6.87 14.30 18.64
C ASP A 218 -8.35 14.19 18.25
N ASN A 219 -9.16 15.17 18.64
CA ASN A 219 -10.61 15.16 18.44
C ASN A 219 -11.15 16.53 17.99
N THR A 220 -10.31 17.35 17.38
CA THR A 220 -10.63 18.76 17.13
C THR A 220 -10.54 19.14 15.66
N VAL A 221 -11.23 20.23 15.33
CA VAL A 221 -11.03 21.04 14.11
C VAL A 221 -10.52 22.42 14.53
N SER A 222 -9.37 22.83 14.01
CA SER A 222 -8.84 24.19 14.16
C SER A 222 -9.47 25.12 13.12
N VAL A 223 -9.98 26.26 13.57
CA VAL A 223 -10.49 27.36 12.72
C VAL A 223 -9.43 28.45 12.67
N ILE A 224 -8.84 28.69 11.52
CA ILE A 224 -7.77 29.69 11.33
C ILE A 224 -8.32 30.84 10.47
N ASP A 225 -8.26 32.05 10.99
CA ASP A 225 -8.64 33.27 10.26
C ASP A 225 -7.58 33.56 9.18
N ILE A 226 -7.99 33.61 7.90
CA ILE A 226 -7.05 33.78 6.78
C ILE A 226 -6.34 35.15 6.81
N PRO A 227 -7.04 36.30 7.04
CA PRO A 227 -6.39 37.60 7.09
C PRO A 227 -5.28 37.71 8.14
N THR A 228 -5.51 37.23 9.34
CA THR A 228 -4.50 37.29 10.43
C THR A 228 -3.55 36.11 10.43
N PHE A 229 -3.94 35.01 9.77
CA PHE A 229 -3.28 33.72 9.73
C PHE A 229 -2.99 33.15 11.13
N LYS A 230 -4.01 33.24 12.01
CA LYS A 230 -3.97 32.75 13.39
C LYS A 230 -5.19 31.87 13.69
N GLU A 231 -5.00 30.88 14.54
CA GLU A 231 -6.11 30.09 15.08
C GLU A 231 -7.05 31.00 15.88
N ALA A 232 -8.32 31.04 15.48
CA ALA A 232 -9.37 31.83 16.13
C ALA A 232 -10.22 30.96 17.08
N LYS A 233 -10.41 29.68 16.75
CA LYS A 233 -11.25 28.77 17.51
C LYS A 233 -10.78 27.32 17.32
N LYS A 234 -11.08 26.47 18.29
CA LYS A 234 -10.94 25.00 18.18
C LYS A 234 -12.27 24.35 18.53
N ILE A 235 -12.75 23.47 17.64
CA ILE A 235 -14.06 22.80 17.75
C ILE A 235 -13.80 21.34 18.08
N THR A 236 -14.35 20.84 19.20
CA THR A 236 -14.28 19.43 19.56
C THR A 236 -15.38 18.66 18.83
N ILE A 237 -15.01 17.64 18.02
CA ILE A 237 -15.96 16.92 17.16
C ILE A 237 -15.95 15.41 17.35
N GLY A 238 -14.92 14.83 17.92
CA GLY A 238 -14.74 13.40 18.11
C GLY A 238 -13.41 12.88 17.60
N ASN A 239 -13.02 11.69 18.01
CA ASN A 239 -11.69 11.12 17.84
C ASN A 239 -11.33 10.87 16.38
N ASN A 240 -10.07 11.20 16.02
CA ASN A 240 -9.47 10.91 14.73
C ASN A 240 -10.23 11.52 13.55
N PRO A 241 -10.52 12.84 13.54
CA PRO A 241 -11.13 13.49 12.38
C PRO A 241 -10.17 13.48 11.19
N GLY A 242 -10.70 13.14 10.02
CA GLY A 242 -9.94 13.00 8.79
C GLY A 242 -10.41 13.94 7.69
N LYS A 243 -10.97 13.39 6.59
CA LYS A 243 -11.45 14.14 5.45
C LYS A 243 -12.39 15.26 5.86
N ILE A 244 -12.15 16.46 5.32
CA ILE A 244 -12.93 17.66 5.58
C ILE A 244 -13.22 18.39 4.25
N LEU A 245 -14.49 18.71 3.99
CA LEU A 245 -14.92 19.39 2.77
C LEU A 245 -15.99 20.43 3.07
N PRO A 246 -15.99 21.57 2.37
CA PRO A 246 -17.08 22.53 2.41
C PRO A 246 -18.20 22.12 1.45
N ASP A 247 -19.43 22.51 1.75
CA ASP A 247 -20.50 22.59 0.76
C ASP A 247 -20.65 24.01 0.18
N ARG A 248 -21.54 24.16 -0.78
CA ARG A 248 -21.86 25.47 -1.37
C ARG A 248 -22.81 26.32 -0.53
N TYR A 249 -23.34 25.78 0.56
CA TYR A 249 -24.33 26.43 1.45
C TYR A 249 -23.71 27.09 2.67
N GLY A 250 -22.38 26.91 2.87
CA GLY A 250 -21.65 27.50 3.99
C GLY A 250 -21.43 26.53 5.15
N ASN A 251 -21.60 25.24 4.94
CA ASN A 251 -21.29 24.24 5.95
C ASN A 251 -19.97 23.53 5.62
N ILE A 252 -19.38 22.95 6.64
CA ILE A 252 -18.19 22.12 6.59
C ILE A 252 -18.57 20.73 7.09
N TYR A 253 -18.20 19.70 6.34
CA TYR A 253 -18.42 18.30 6.73
C TYR A 253 -17.09 17.66 7.06
N VAL A 254 -17.04 16.90 8.16
CA VAL A 254 -15.83 16.23 8.65
C VAL A 254 -16.13 14.78 8.97
N ALA A 255 -15.37 13.86 8.35
CA ALA A 255 -15.44 12.44 8.71
C ALA A 255 -14.69 12.19 10.02
N VAL A 256 -15.38 11.72 11.05
CA VAL A 256 -14.83 11.27 12.32
C VAL A 256 -14.65 9.76 12.24
N ARG A 257 -13.39 9.30 12.24
CA ARG A 257 -13.04 7.88 12.00
C ARG A 257 -13.03 7.01 13.26
N GLY A 258 -13.07 7.63 14.44
CA GLY A 258 -13.01 6.91 15.71
C GLY A 258 -11.67 6.21 15.93
N THR A 259 -11.70 5.08 16.63
CA THR A 259 -10.55 4.19 16.75
C THR A 259 -10.57 3.19 15.60
N LEU A 260 -9.47 3.03 14.87
CA LEU A 260 -9.38 2.14 13.70
C LEU A 260 -9.64 0.65 14.01
N SER A 261 -9.64 0.28 15.29
CA SER A 261 -9.86 -1.10 15.77
C SER A 261 -11.33 -1.46 16.06
N SER A 262 -12.26 -0.52 15.97
CA SER A 262 -13.67 -0.76 16.30
C SER A 262 -14.60 -0.19 15.23
N ASP A 263 -15.28 -1.07 14.50
CA ASP A 263 -16.41 -0.70 13.65
C ASP A 263 -17.49 -0.05 14.52
N GLY A 264 -18.15 1.01 14.04
CA GLY A 264 -19.30 1.63 14.69
C GLY A 264 -19.03 2.94 15.46
N GLN A 265 -17.79 3.45 15.46
CA GLN A 265 -17.46 4.77 16.00
C GLN A 265 -17.29 5.85 14.92
N GLN A 266 -17.61 5.50 13.67
CA GLN A 266 -17.48 6.39 12.53
C GLN A 266 -18.77 7.18 12.32
N TYR A 267 -18.66 8.48 12.06
CA TYR A 267 -19.79 9.35 11.74
C TYR A 267 -19.33 10.61 11.00
N LEU A 268 -20.26 11.38 10.47
CA LEU A 268 -20.00 12.65 9.81
C LEU A 268 -20.51 13.80 10.69
N VAL A 269 -19.69 14.86 10.83
CA VAL A 269 -20.07 16.08 11.57
C VAL A 269 -20.23 17.22 10.60
N GLN A 270 -21.33 17.97 10.73
CA GLN A 270 -21.58 19.21 10.03
C GLN A 270 -21.28 20.40 10.95
N ILE A 271 -20.48 21.36 10.46
CA ILE A 271 -20.13 22.60 11.14
C ILE A 271 -20.66 23.76 10.31
N ASN A 272 -21.38 24.67 10.96
CA ASN A 272 -21.79 25.93 10.31
C ASN A 272 -20.60 26.91 10.30
N SER A 273 -20.14 27.32 9.13
CA SER A 273 -18.94 28.16 8.99
C SER A 273 -19.16 29.65 9.35
N GLN A 274 -20.40 30.09 9.60
CA GLN A 274 -20.69 31.46 10.10
C GLN A 274 -20.53 31.53 11.63
N THR A 275 -20.98 30.48 12.33
CA THR A 275 -20.95 30.43 13.81
C THR A 275 -19.74 29.67 14.36
N ASP A 276 -19.10 28.85 13.54
CA ASP A 276 -18.05 27.91 13.89
C ASP A 276 -18.53 26.90 14.98
N GLU A 277 -19.77 26.42 14.85
CA GLU A 277 -20.39 25.48 15.75
C GLU A 277 -20.91 24.26 15.02
N ILE A 278 -20.95 23.10 15.70
CA ILE A 278 -21.57 21.89 15.18
C ILE A 278 -23.07 22.18 14.99
N SER A 279 -23.54 22.02 13.77
CA SER A 279 -24.98 22.11 13.46
C SER A 279 -25.65 20.74 13.49
N GLN A 280 -24.92 19.67 13.11
CA GLN A 280 -25.47 18.32 13.07
C GLN A 280 -24.39 17.27 13.23
N THR A 281 -24.78 16.09 13.77
CA THR A 281 -24.00 14.86 13.73
C THR A 281 -24.81 13.80 12.99
N ILE A 282 -24.24 13.29 11.90
CA ILE A 282 -24.86 12.30 11.00
C ILE A 282 -24.27 10.95 11.39
N HIS A 283 -25.07 10.10 12.06
CA HIS A 283 -24.64 8.80 12.61
C HIS A 283 -24.63 7.70 11.53
N GLU A 284 -23.90 7.98 10.44
CA GLU A 284 -23.63 7.02 9.38
C GLU A 284 -22.13 6.68 9.37
N PRO A 285 -21.76 5.40 9.20
CA PRO A 285 -20.36 5.03 9.08
C PRO A 285 -19.72 5.68 7.86
N VAL A 286 -18.72 6.52 8.07
CA VAL A 286 -18.02 7.26 6.98
C VAL A 286 -16.52 7.21 7.21
N MET A 287 -15.80 6.62 6.27
CA MET A 287 -14.33 6.68 6.21
C MET A 287 -13.85 7.84 5.34
N ASN A 288 -14.52 8.05 4.22
CA ASN A 288 -14.24 9.12 3.29
C ASN A 288 -15.52 9.51 2.53
N PHE A 289 -15.55 10.67 1.90
CA PHE A 289 -16.72 11.15 1.20
C PHE A 289 -16.37 12.17 0.11
N ALA A 290 -17.31 12.38 -0.80
CA ALA A 290 -17.25 13.45 -1.79
C ALA A 290 -18.57 14.23 -1.79
N ILE A 291 -18.50 15.54 -2.02
CA ILE A 291 -19.68 16.40 -2.12
C ILE A 291 -19.78 16.91 -3.55
N HIS A 292 -20.97 16.83 -4.13
CA HIS A 292 -21.29 17.43 -5.41
C HIS A 292 -22.72 17.96 -5.39
N ASN A 293 -22.87 19.24 -5.62
CA ASN A 293 -24.14 19.94 -5.58
C ASN A 293 -24.87 19.74 -4.23
N GLU A 294 -26.05 19.11 -4.24
CA GLU A 294 -26.90 18.84 -3.08
C GLU A 294 -26.58 17.48 -2.43
N PHE A 295 -25.62 16.70 -2.94
CA PHE A 295 -25.40 15.34 -2.50
C PHE A 295 -24.00 15.11 -1.95
N ALA A 296 -23.92 14.32 -0.88
CA ALA A 296 -22.69 13.72 -0.39
C ALA A 296 -22.71 12.21 -0.64
N TYR A 297 -21.66 11.71 -1.27
CA TYR A 297 -21.42 10.30 -1.49
C TYR A 297 -20.51 9.80 -0.38
N LEU A 298 -21.05 8.95 0.52
CA LEU A 298 -20.39 8.48 1.73
C LEU A 298 -19.92 7.07 1.51
N TYR A 299 -18.62 6.79 1.62
CA TYR A 299 -18.19 5.41 1.65
C TYR A 299 -17.71 4.98 3.04
N SER A 300 -17.99 3.73 3.37
CA SER A 300 -17.51 3.03 4.55
C SER A 300 -16.87 1.70 4.17
N TYR A 301 -15.97 1.22 5.01
CA TYR A 301 -15.35 -0.09 4.91
C TYR A 301 -15.22 -0.69 6.31
N SER A 302 -15.65 -1.93 6.49
CA SER A 302 -15.49 -2.67 7.71
C SER A 302 -14.26 -3.56 7.64
N TYR A 303 -13.26 -3.32 8.47
CA TYR A 303 -12.08 -4.18 8.57
C TYR A 303 -12.41 -5.57 9.13
N THR A 304 -13.50 -5.69 9.87
CA THR A 304 -13.97 -6.96 10.45
C THR A 304 -14.64 -7.86 9.42
N THR A 305 -15.60 -7.30 8.66
CA THR A 305 -16.38 -8.08 7.68
C THR A 305 -15.82 -8.02 6.26
N LYS A 306 -14.84 -7.17 6.00
CA LYS A 306 -14.27 -6.89 4.66
C LYS A 306 -15.32 -6.37 3.66
N GLN A 307 -16.37 -5.74 4.15
CA GLN A 307 -17.45 -5.20 3.32
C GLN A 307 -17.32 -3.68 3.17
N SER A 308 -17.58 -3.20 1.99
CA SER A 308 -17.69 -1.78 1.66
C SER A 308 -19.14 -1.40 1.36
N ALA A 309 -19.49 -0.14 1.61
CA ALA A 309 -20.77 0.44 1.23
C ALA A 309 -20.57 1.87 0.76
N VAL A 310 -21.39 2.27 -0.21
CA VAL A 310 -21.48 3.68 -0.67
C VAL A 310 -22.93 4.09 -0.55
N LYS A 311 -23.18 5.15 0.24
CA LYS A 311 -24.52 5.75 0.46
C LYS A 311 -24.58 7.13 -0.15
N VAL A 312 -25.78 7.61 -0.47
CA VAL A 312 -26.00 8.98 -0.91
C VAL A 312 -26.83 9.73 0.14
N TYR A 313 -26.28 10.83 0.62
CA TYR A 313 -26.89 11.72 1.59
C TYR A 313 -27.29 13.04 0.92
N ASP A 314 -28.54 13.44 1.10
CA ASP A 314 -29.07 14.73 0.65
C ASP A 314 -28.73 15.81 1.69
N LEU A 315 -27.92 16.79 1.30
CA LEU A 315 -27.44 17.87 2.16
C LEU A 315 -28.53 18.90 2.51
N ILE A 316 -29.62 18.98 1.71
CA ILE A 316 -30.72 19.92 1.92
C ILE A 316 -31.78 19.30 2.83
N ASN A 317 -32.18 18.05 2.51
CA ASN A 317 -33.20 17.33 3.27
C ASN A 317 -32.62 16.57 4.47
N GLU A 318 -31.31 16.60 4.64
CA GLU A 318 -30.56 16.02 5.77
C GLU A 318 -30.90 14.54 6.01
N SER A 319 -30.93 13.75 4.93
CA SER A 319 -31.33 12.34 4.98
C SER A 319 -30.57 11.48 3.97
N ILE A 320 -30.39 10.19 4.30
CA ILE A 320 -29.96 9.19 3.32
C ILE A 320 -31.09 8.97 2.32
N ILE A 321 -30.79 9.20 1.05
CA ILE A 321 -31.73 8.97 -0.06
C ILE A 321 -31.40 7.67 -0.81
N GLU A 322 -30.19 7.14 -0.62
CA GLU A 322 -29.78 5.88 -1.24
C GLU A 322 -28.85 5.12 -0.27
N GLU A 323 -29.33 3.97 0.21
CA GLU A 323 -28.56 3.09 1.13
C GLU A 323 -27.51 2.26 0.44
N ASN A 324 -27.68 1.98 -0.85
CA ASN A 324 -26.72 1.26 -1.68
C ASN A 324 -26.62 1.94 -3.04
N PHE A 325 -25.58 2.71 -3.23
CA PHE A 325 -25.37 3.47 -4.46
C PHE A 325 -25.03 2.56 -5.65
N ILE A 326 -24.23 1.50 -5.46
CA ILE A 326 -23.82 0.59 -6.55
C ILE A 326 -24.99 -0.36 -6.88
N LYS A 327 -25.53 -0.25 -8.10
CA LYS A 327 -26.79 -0.97 -8.50
C LYS A 327 -26.56 -2.20 -9.35
N ASP A 328 -25.42 -2.37 -9.97
CA ASP A 328 -25.12 -3.43 -10.93
C ASP A 328 -24.33 -4.61 -10.32
N GLY A 329 -24.11 -4.58 -9.01
CA GLY A 329 -23.37 -5.63 -8.30
C GLY A 329 -21.85 -5.54 -8.41
N THR A 330 -21.32 -4.46 -9.02
CA THR A 330 -19.86 -4.22 -9.07
C THR A 330 -19.25 -4.28 -7.69
N GLN A 331 -18.23 -5.12 -7.54
CA GLN A 331 -17.49 -5.27 -6.29
C GLN A 331 -16.27 -4.34 -6.27
N ILE A 332 -16.02 -3.72 -5.13
CA ILE A 332 -14.81 -2.95 -4.82
C ILE A 332 -14.18 -3.61 -3.60
N SER A 333 -12.98 -4.15 -3.75
CA SER A 333 -12.31 -4.92 -2.69
C SER A 333 -11.94 -4.04 -1.50
N THR A 334 -11.30 -2.93 -1.77
CA THR A 334 -10.87 -1.97 -0.74
C THR A 334 -10.99 -0.54 -1.29
N PRO A 335 -12.14 0.10 -1.10
CA PRO A 335 -12.32 1.49 -1.52
C PRO A 335 -11.29 2.37 -0.80
N PHE A 336 -10.57 3.21 -1.54
CA PHE A 336 -9.52 4.06 -0.96
C PHE A 336 -9.80 5.55 -1.14
N SER A 337 -10.36 5.94 -2.27
CA SER A 337 -10.77 7.32 -2.57
C SER A 337 -12.14 7.36 -3.25
N ILE A 338 -12.88 8.43 -3.02
CA ILE A 338 -14.11 8.76 -3.74
C ILE A 338 -14.07 10.21 -4.19
N LYS A 339 -14.40 10.46 -5.45
CA LYS A 339 -14.48 11.80 -6.06
C LYS A 339 -15.67 11.87 -7.01
N VAL A 340 -16.25 13.04 -7.16
CA VAL A 340 -17.25 13.30 -8.19
C VAL A 340 -16.65 14.20 -9.25
N ASN A 341 -16.82 13.85 -10.52
CA ASN A 341 -16.42 14.67 -11.63
C ASN A 341 -17.28 15.94 -11.66
N PRO A 342 -16.70 17.14 -11.52
CA PRO A 342 -17.46 18.37 -11.44
C PRO A 342 -18.20 18.74 -12.74
N TYR A 343 -17.82 18.14 -13.87
CA TYR A 343 -18.40 18.42 -15.18
C TYR A 343 -19.54 17.47 -15.54
N SER A 344 -19.39 16.18 -15.30
CA SER A 344 -20.37 15.14 -15.64
C SER A 344 -21.26 14.73 -14.47
N GLY A 345 -20.79 14.91 -13.24
CA GLY A 345 -21.44 14.37 -12.05
C GLY A 345 -21.20 12.86 -11.84
N ASN A 346 -20.40 12.21 -12.67
CA ASN A 346 -20.05 10.80 -12.49
C ASN A 346 -19.15 10.60 -11.25
N ILE A 347 -19.31 9.45 -10.61
CA ILE A 347 -18.66 9.12 -9.34
C ILE A 347 -17.47 8.19 -9.62
N TYR A 348 -16.30 8.59 -9.15
CA TYR A 348 -15.06 7.84 -9.29
C TYR A 348 -14.65 7.27 -7.93
N ILE A 349 -14.43 5.96 -7.87
CA ILE A 349 -14.00 5.26 -6.66
C ILE A 349 -12.75 4.47 -7.01
N SER A 350 -11.68 4.63 -6.22
CA SER A 350 -10.49 3.81 -6.39
C SER A 350 -10.57 2.54 -5.55
N ASP A 351 -10.00 1.45 -6.06
CA ASP A 351 -9.84 0.17 -5.38
C ASP A 351 -8.35 -0.09 -5.14
N ALA A 352 -7.94 -0.15 -3.88
CA ALA A 352 -6.55 -0.40 -3.49
C ALA A 352 -6.25 -1.90 -3.27
N TYR A 353 -7.21 -2.80 -3.51
CA TYR A 353 -7.10 -4.24 -3.31
C TYR A 353 -6.57 -4.61 -1.91
N ASP A 354 -5.32 -5.05 -1.82
CA ASP A 354 -4.66 -5.44 -0.57
C ASP A 354 -3.64 -4.39 -0.08
N TYR A 355 -3.66 -3.17 -0.63
CA TYR A 355 -2.73 -2.06 -0.38
C TYR A 355 -1.28 -2.28 -0.85
N LYS A 356 -0.97 -3.36 -1.53
CA LYS A 356 0.40 -3.75 -1.90
C LYS A 356 0.63 -3.82 -3.40
N VAL A 357 -0.45 -3.99 -4.17
CA VAL A 357 -0.42 -4.03 -5.64
C VAL A 357 -1.00 -2.76 -6.23
N ARG A 358 -0.77 -2.55 -7.52
CA ARG A 358 -1.38 -1.42 -8.24
C ARG A 358 -2.89 -1.56 -8.23
N GLY A 359 -3.56 -0.49 -7.86
CA GLY A 359 -5.01 -0.42 -7.78
C GLY A 359 -5.65 0.09 -9.07
N ASP A 360 -6.97 0.16 -9.05
CA ASP A 360 -7.82 0.59 -10.16
C ASP A 360 -8.64 1.82 -9.79
N VAL A 361 -9.21 2.48 -10.80
CA VAL A 361 -10.27 3.48 -10.63
C VAL A 361 -11.50 3.08 -11.42
N LEU A 362 -12.65 3.04 -10.75
CA LEU A 362 -13.96 2.71 -11.30
C LEU A 362 -14.76 4.00 -11.45
N CYS A 363 -15.38 4.20 -12.62
CA CYS A 363 -16.29 5.30 -12.89
C CYS A 363 -17.73 4.78 -12.90
N PHE A 364 -18.58 5.35 -12.07
CA PHE A 364 -20.02 5.06 -12.01
C PHE A 364 -20.82 6.25 -12.49
N SER A 365 -21.93 5.99 -13.19
CA SER A 365 -22.93 7.01 -13.47
C SER A 365 -23.56 7.54 -12.17
N GLN A 366 -24.24 8.68 -12.23
CA GLN A 366 -25.01 9.23 -11.10
C GLN A 366 -26.09 8.26 -10.58
N GLN A 367 -26.49 7.25 -11.39
CA GLN A 367 -27.45 6.20 -11.04
C GLN A 367 -26.80 4.96 -10.42
N GLY A 368 -25.47 4.94 -10.24
CA GLY A 368 -24.74 3.86 -9.59
C GLY A 368 -24.44 2.66 -10.48
N HIS A 369 -24.40 2.85 -11.79
CA HIS A 369 -24.00 1.82 -12.75
C HIS A 369 -22.58 2.07 -13.24
N LEU A 370 -21.73 1.03 -13.22
CA LEU A 370 -20.36 1.09 -13.74
C LEU A 370 -20.38 1.49 -15.21
N GLN A 371 -19.59 2.52 -15.53
CA GLN A 371 -19.41 2.99 -16.90
C GLN A 371 -18.14 2.41 -17.51
N PHE A 372 -17.06 2.46 -16.75
CA PHE A 372 -15.77 1.91 -17.14
C PHE A 372 -14.84 1.75 -15.93
N ARG A 373 -13.74 1.02 -16.14
CA ARG A 373 -12.66 0.84 -15.18
C ARG A 373 -11.33 1.20 -15.84
N ILE A 374 -10.47 1.90 -15.12
CA ILE A 374 -9.08 2.17 -15.50
C ILE A 374 -8.23 1.30 -14.58
N ASN A 375 -7.50 0.34 -15.17
CA ASN A 375 -6.75 -0.67 -14.44
C ASN A 375 -5.29 -0.26 -14.24
N ASN A 376 -4.64 -0.85 -13.23
CA ASN A 376 -3.19 -0.84 -13.04
C ASN A 376 -2.57 0.55 -12.92
N ILE A 377 -3.21 1.46 -12.16
CA ILE A 377 -2.86 2.88 -12.10
C ILE A 377 -1.60 3.13 -11.27
N GLY A 378 -1.57 2.63 -10.05
CA GLY A 378 -0.49 2.80 -9.07
C GLY A 378 -0.91 2.23 -7.72
N ILE A 379 0.03 2.08 -6.79
CA ILE A 379 -0.25 1.48 -5.48
C ILE A 379 -0.95 2.51 -4.59
N ASN A 380 -2.08 2.15 -4.01
CA ASN A 380 -2.92 3.00 -3.15
C ASN A 380 -3.35 4.30 -3.86
N PRO A 381 -4.17 4.24 -4.93
CA PRO A 381 -4.66 5.42 -5.62
C PRO A 381 -5.62 6.22 -4.73
N ASN A 382 -5.17 7.40 -4.25
CA ASN A 382 -5.83 8.13 -3.17
C ASN A 382 -6.51 9.45 -3.58
N THR A 383 -6.09 10.07 -4.67
CA THR A 383 -6.66 11.35 -5.10
C THR A 383 -6.82 11.40 -6.61
N ILE A 384 -7.98 11.87 -7.05
CA ILE A 384 -8.34 12.02 -8.47
C ILE A 384 -8.68 13.48 -8.71
N VAL A 385 -8.13 14.07 -9.76
CA VAL A 385 -8.52 15.40 -10.24
C VAL A 385 -8.84 15.39 -11.73
N PHE A 386 -9.71 16.28 -12.14
CA PHE A 386 -10.30 16.35 -13.47
C PHE A 386 -9.84 17.62 -14.18
N SER A 387 -9.41 17.51 -15.43
CA SER A 387 -9.04 18.63 -16.29
C SER A 387 -9.98 18.71 -17.49
N ASP A 388 -10.50 19.91 -17.76
CA ASP A 388 -11.26 20.22 -18.98
C ASP A 388 -10.35 20.46 -20.20
N LYS A 389 -9.06 20.48 -20.01
CA LYS A 389 -8.04 20.74 -21.04
C LYS A 389 -7.11 19.55 -21.19
N ALA A 390 -6.87 19.16 -22.43
CA ALA A 390 -5.83 18.21 -22.75
C ALA A 390 -4.44 18.83 -22.53
N SER A 391 -3.52 18.04 -22.01
CA SER A 391 -2.12 18.44 -21.92
C SER A 391 -1.48 18.52 -23.30
N GLN A 392 -0.44 19.35 -23.41
CA GLN A 392 0.37 19.49 -24.63
C GLN A 392 1.55 18.52 -24.64
N SER A 393 1.59 17.60 -23.70
CA SER A 393 2.66 16.61 -23.58
C SER A 393 2.55 15.60 -24.72
N ILE A 394 3.58 15.53 -25.54
CA ILE A 394 3.70 14.58 -26.69
C ILE A 394 4.01 13.14 -26.25
N ILE A 395 4.12 12.88 -24.93
CA ILE A 395 4.45 11.53 -24.42
C ILE A 395 3.42 10.47 -24.83
N ASP A 396 2.20 10.89 -25.17
CA ASP A 396 1.14 9.97 -25.61
C ASP A 396 1.28 9.48 -27.04
N ASP A 397 2.05 10.19 -27.88
CA ASP A 397 2.14 9.93 -29.32
C ASP A 397 3.27 8.97 -29.70
N GLU A 398 4.26 8.82 -28.82
CA GLU A 398 5.31 7.82 -29.01
C GLU A 398 4.83 6.46 -28.45
N PRO A 399 4.75 5.41 -29.28
CA PRO A 399 4.58 4.06 -28.75
C PRO A 399 5.71 3.79 -27.76
N GLU A 400 5.39 3.24 -26.57
CA GLU A 400 6.45 2.75 -25.71
C GLU A 400 7.32 1.79 -26.51
N ASP A 401 8.60 2.13 -26.69
CA ASP A 401 9.55 1.16 -27.22
C ASP A 401 9.65 0.03 -26.16
N PRO A 402 9.10 -1.15 -26.45
CA PRO A 402 9.18 -2.26 -25.49
C PRO A 402 10.62 -2.71 -25.24
N ASN A 403 11.58 -2.21 -26.04
CA ASN A 403 13.00 -2.48 -25.94
C ASN A 403 13.78 -1.26 -25.40
N ALA A 404 13.12 -0.18 -24.97
CA ALA A 404 13.82 0.94 -24.34
C ALA A 404 14.53 0.44 -23.07
N PRO A 405 15.86 0.68 -22.96
CA PRO A 405 16.61 0.24 -21.78
C PRO A 405 16.03 0.86 -20.50
N SER A 406 15.99 0.10 -19.42
CA SER A 406 15.44 0.49 -18.13
C SER A 406 16.53 0.51 -17.07
N ALA A 407 16.65 1.59 -16.31
CA ALA A 407 17.52 1.62 -15.13
C ALA A 407 17.17 0.54 -14.08
N TYR A 408 15.99 -0.07 -14.19
CA TYR A 408 15.50 -1.05 -13.23
C TYR A 408 15.52 -2.46 -13.81
N ALA A 409 15.56 -3.46 -12.94
CA ALA A 409 15.42 -4.85 -13.32
C ALA A 409 14.13 -5.05 -14.16
N THR A 410 14.26 -5.78 -15.28
CA THR A 410 13.20 -5.92 -16.30
C THR A 410 12.52 -7.27 -16.30
N ARG A 411 13.11 -8.27 -15.64
CA ARG A 411 12.61 -9.66 -15.66
C ARG A 411 12.97 -10.42 -14.39
N VAL A 412 12.11 -11.35 -14.02
CA VAL A 412 12.37 -12.38 -13.03
C VAL A 412 12.66 -13.67 -13.77
N LEU A 413 13.85 -14.25 -13.55
CA LEU A 413 14.31 -15.48 -14.21
C LEU A 413 13.96 -16.73 -13.39
N GLU A 414 14.05 -16.61 -12.06
CA GLU A 414 13.61 -17.63 -11.13
C GLU A 414 12.97 -16.98 -9.89
N TYR A 415 11.92 -17.59 -9.37
CA TYR A 415 11.27 -17.19 -8.13
C TYR A 415 10.82 -18.43 -7.36
N LEU A 416 11.52 -18.73 -6.28
CA LEU A 416 11.25 -19.85 -5.40
C LEU A 416 11.25 -19.37 -3.94
N PRO A 417 10.13 -18.83 -3.43
CA PRO A 417 10.06 -18.43 -2.04
C PRO A 417 10.00 -19.66 -1.12
N ALA A 418 10.60 -19.54 0.05
CA ALA A 418 10.41 -20.51 1.13
C ALA A 418 9.01 -20.33 1.77
N PRO A 419 8.50 -21.33 2.50
CA PRO A 419 7.25 -21.17 3.23
C PRO A 419 7.24 -19.98 4.18
N GLY A 420 6.08 -19.29 4.29
CA GLY A 420 5.92 -18.11 5.12
C GLY A 420 4.51 -17.53 5.11
N GLN A 421 4.25 -16.59 6.01
CA GLN A 421 2.91 -16.02 6.25
C GLN A 421 2.35 -15.20 5.07
N PHE A 422 3.19 -14.70 4.18
CA PHE A 422 2.78 -13.94 2.98
C PHE A 422 2.80 -14.78 1.70
N ILE A 423 3.07 -16.09 1.82
CA ILE A 423 3.01 -17.01 0.68
C ILE A 423 1.55 -17.29 0.30
N ASN A 424 1.30 -17.58 -0.98
CA ASN A 424 -0.04 -17.73 -1.58
C ASN A 424 -0.89 -16.45 -1.52
N THR A 425 -0.23 -15.29 -1.52
CA THR A 425 -0.85 -13.98 -1.61
C THR A 425 -0.31 -13.23 -2.83
N THR A 426 -0.86 -12.05 -3.12
CA THR A 426 -0.33 -11.19 -4.19
C THR A 426 1.12 -10.76 -3.93
N THR A 427 1.55 -10.65 -2.68
CA THR A 427 2.95 -10.34 -2.32
C THR A 427 3.91 -11.49 -2.65
N SER A 428 3.42 -12.70 -2.90
CA SER A 428 4.20 -13.81 -3.46
C SER A 428 3.92 -14.06 -4.94
N ALA A 429 3.43 -13.05 -5.66
CA ALA A 429 3.05 -13.13 -7.07
C ALA A 429 2.06 -14.27 -7.37
N TYR A 430 1.23 -14.65 -6.39
CA TYR A 430 0.31 -15.77 -6.54
C TYR A 430 -1.15 -15.30 -6.48
N ARG A 431 -1.94 -15.87 -7.37
CA ARG A 431 -3.41 -15.93 -7.29
C ARG A 431 -3.84 -17.38 -7.35
N LYS A 432 -4.95 -17.71 -6.70
CA LYS A 432 -5.44 -19.09 -6.61
C LYS A 432 -5.52 -19.74 -7.99
N GLY A 433 -4.86 -20.88 -8.16
CA GLY A 433 -4.85 -21.64 -9.41
C GLY A 433 -3.74 -21.26 -10.40
N TYR A 434 -2.86 -20.30 -10.08
CA TYR A 434 -1.72 -19.99 -10.94
C TYR A 434 -0.74 -21.15 -11.05
N THR A 435 -0.27 -21.38 -12.28
CA THR A 435 0.86 -22.28 -12.57
C THR A 435 2.19 -21.59 -12.20
N PRO A 436 3.30 -22.35 -12.07
CA PRO A 436 4.63 -21.75 -11.83
C PRO A 436 4.99 -20.68 -12.87
N GLU A 437 4.65 -20.88 -14.15
CA GLU A 437 4.91 -19.92 -15.22
C GLU A 437 4.10 -18.64 -15.05
N GLN A 438 2.84 -18.75 -14.59
CA GLN A 438 1.98 -17.59 -14.31
C GLN A 438 2.49 -16.81 -13.09
N VAL A 439 2.97 -17.50 -12.06
CA VAL A 439 3.62 -16.86 -10.91
C VAL A 439 4.87 -16.11 -11.35
N LEU A 440 5.72 -16.70 -12.18
CA LEU A 440 6.94 -16.06 -12.69
C LEU A 440 6.62 -14.82 -13.55
N ALA A 441 5.63 -14.93 -14.41
CA ALA A 441 5.16 -13.80 -15.24
C ALA A 441 4.61 -12.67 -14.39
N TYR A 442 3.82 -12.99 -13.36
CA TYR A 442 3.28 -12.00 -12.43
C TYR A 442 4.37 -11.39 -11.55
N ALA A 443 5.35 -12.18 -11.06
CA ALA A 443 6.53 -11.66 -10.36
C ALA A 443 7.32 -10.67 -11.23
N THR A 444 7.51 -10.98 -12.53
CA THR A 444 8.14 -10.05 -13.48
C THR A 444 7.36 -8.74 -13.59
N GLN A 445 6.03 -8.81 -13.65
CA GLN A 445 5.21 -7.60 -13.70
C GLN A 445 5.33 -6.80 -12.39
N GLN A 446 5.31 -7.46 -11.23
CA GLN A 446 5.46 -6.77 -9.94
C GLN A 446 6.82 -6.08 -9.79
N ILE A 447 7.92 -6.68 -10.25
CA ILE A 447 9.24 -6.03 -10.25
C ILE A 447 9.26 -4.80 -11.17
N LYS A 448 8.66 -4.88 -12.36
CA LYS A 448 8.49 -3.72 -13.25
C LYS A 448 7.64 -2.62 -12.62
N ASP A 449 6.59 -3.01 -11.92
CA ASP A 449 5.68 -2.09 -11.20
C ASP A 449 6.28 -1.59 -9.87
N ARG A 450 7.46 -2.07 -9.48
CA ARG A 450 8.11 -1.79 -8.20
C ARG A 450 7.23 -2.14 -7.00
N SER A 451 6.44 -3.20 -7.16
CA SER A 451 5.61 -3.78 -6.11
C SER A 451 6.41 -4.80 -5.30
N LEU A 452 6.03 -4.97 -4.03
CA LEU A 452 6.76 -5.82 -3.10
C LEU A 452 6.56 -7.30 -3.41
N LEU A 453 7.67 -8.07 -3.40
CA LEU A 453 7.71 -9.53 -3.45
C LEU A 453 8.36 -10.08 -2.18
N THR A 454 7.71 -11.05 -1.55
CA THR A 454 8.21 -11.77 -0.36
C THR A 454 9.03 -12.98 -0.77
N LEU A 455 10.14 -13.24 -0.09
CA LEU A 455 10.95 -14.44 -0.31
C LEU A 455 10.66 -15.55 0.72
N GLY A 456 9.85 -15.26 1.75
CA GLY A 456 9.54 -16.23 2.82
C GLY A 456 10.72 -16.51 3.74
N GLY A 457 10.70 -17.65 4.44
CA GLY A 457 11.74 -18.04 5.38
C GLY A 457 13.13 -18.24 4.74
N PHE A 458 14.09 -18.73 5.54
CA PHE A 458 15.47 -18.90 5.09
C PHE A 458 15.59 -19.62 3.74
N GLY A 459 16.40 -19.05 2.87
CA GLY A 459 16.79 -19.63 1.58
C GLY A 459 15.82 -19.38 0.44
N GLY A 460 14.57 -18.96 0.71
CA GLY A 460 13.67 -18.52 -0.36
C GLY A 460 14.30 -17.40 -1.17
N TYR A 461 14.23 -17.47 -2.51
CA TYR A 461 15.03 -16.61 -3.38
C TYR A 461 14.32 -16.12 -4.63
N ILE A 462 14.91 -15.06 -5.21
CA ILE A 462 14.58 -14.53 -6.52
C ILE A 462 15.86 -14.30 -7.34
N ILE A 463 15.79 -14.52 -8.67
CA ILE A 463 16.82 -14.13 -9.63
C ILE A 463 16.25 -13.09 -10.58
N LEU A 464 16.88 -11.93 -10.59
CA LEU A 464 16.50 -10.77 -11.39
C LEU A 464 17.51 -10.54 -12.51
N GLY A 465 17.02 -10.13 -13.69
CA GLY A 465 17.85 -9.78 -14.84
C GLY A 465 17.55 -8.38 -15.36
N PHE A 466 18.54 -7.81 -16.00
CA PHE A 466 18.48 -6.52 -16.67
C PHE A 466 18.43 -6.68 -18.19
N ASP A 467 18.12 -5.63 -18.90
CA ASP A 467 18.18 -5.55 -20.37
C ASP A 467 19.56 -5.04 -20.88
N HIS A 468 20.47 -4.78 -19.93
CA HIS A 468 21.84 -4.33 -20.15
C HIS A 468 22.75 -4.84 -19.03
N THR A 469 24.06 -4.74 -19.22
CA THR A 469 25.05 -5.05 -18.18
C THR A 469 25.21 -3.84 -17.25
N ILE A 470 25.05 -4.00 -15.95
CA ILE A 470 25.43 -2.98 -14.95
C ILE A 470 26.95 -2.95 -14.86
N PRO A 471 27.61 -1.83 -15.16
CA PRO A 471 29.07 -1.75 -15.11
C PRO A 471 29.58 -1.71 -13.65
N ASN A 472 30.75 -2.33 -13.40
CA ASN A 472 31.48 -2.16 -12.16
C ASN A 472 32.36 -0.90 -12.24
N ILE A 473 32.07 0.11 -11.42
CA ILE A 473 32.91 1.30 -11.27
C ILE A 473 33.66 1.22 -9.94
N SER A 474 34.94 0.95 -10.02
CA SER A 474 35.78 0.68 -8.84
C SER A 474 35.61 1.71 -7.73
N GLY A 475 35.22 1.23 -6.55
CA GLY A 475 34.99 2.03 -5.36
C GLY A 475 33.64 2.72 -5.27
N ALA A 476 32.86 2.80 -6.36
CA ALA A 476 31.50 3.35 -6.36
C ALA A 476 30.49 2.33 -5.85
N TYR A 477 29.26 2.77 -5.59
CA TYR A 477 28.10 1.90 -5.51
C TYR A 477 27.54 1.74 -6.93
N ASP A 478 27.29 0.50 -7.35
CA ASP A 478 26.92 0.19 -8.73
C ASP A 478 25.42 0.01 -8.90
N PHE A 479 24.75 -0.58 -7.91
CA PHE A 479 23.31 -0.79 -7.94
C PHE A 479 22.69 -0.66 -6.55
N LYS A 480 21.37 -0.53 -6.51
CA LYS A 480 20.58 -0.41 -5.31
C LYS A 480 19.43 -1.41 -5.29
N ILE A 481 19.24 -2.08 -4.16
CA ILE A 481 18.13 -2.99 -3.91
C ILE A 481 17.08 -2.28 -3.06
N TYR A 482 15.83 -2.34 -3.49
CA TYR A 482 14.69 -1.76 -2.78
C TYR A 482 13.92 -2.87 -2.06
N GLY A 483 13.86 -2.78 -0.74
CA GLY A 483 13.08 -3.64 0.16
C GLY A 483 12.08 -2.83 0.97
N ASN A 484 11.64 -3.37 2.14
CA ASN A 484 10.73 -2.68 3.06
C ASN A 484 11.34 -2.38 4.45
N ALA A 485 12.64 -2.60 4.63
CA ALA A 485 13.33 -2.30 5.88
C ALA A 485 13.06 -0.88 6.38
N SER A 486 12.82 -0.75 7.68
CA SER A 486 12.51 0.53 8.31
C SER A 486 13.16 0.68 9.70
N TYR A 487 13.41 1.93 10.11
CA TYR A 487 13.84 2.23 11.48
C TYR A 487 12.64 2.65 12.33
N ASN A 488 12.53 2.09 13.53
CA ASN A 488 11.50 2.49 14.48
C ASN A 488 11.92 3.80 15.18
N SER A 489 11.19 4.88 14.93
CA SER A 489 11.44 6.20 15.52
C SER A 489 11.27 6.25 17.04
N SER A 490 10.57 5.28 17.65
CA SER A 490 10.40 5.18 19.11
C SER A 490 11.65 4.64 19.83
N LEU A 491 12.60 4.09 19.08
CA LEU A 491 13.87 3.59 19.64
C LEU A 491 14.89 4.71 19.72
N THR A 492 15.04 5.34 20.89
CA THR A 492 16.01 6.39 21.11
C THR A 492 17.45 5.83 21.08
N GLY A 493 18.24 6.27 20.08
CA GLY A 493 19.67 5.98 19.97
C GLY A 493 20.07 4.73 19.17
N ALA A 494 19.13 3.89 18.72
CA ALA A 494 19.41 2.74 17.88
C ALA A 494 18.74 2.88 16.49
N LYS A 495 19.51 2.67 15.42
CA LYS A 495 18.94 2.49 14.08
C LYS A 495 18.49 1.02 13.97
N ALA A 496 17.28 0.71 14.40
CA ALA A 496 16.70 -0.63 14.39
C ALA A 496 15.18 -0.55 14.19
N GLY A 497 14.56 -1.65 13.78
CA GLY A 497 13.11 -1.67 13.56
C GLY A 497 12.69 -2.96 12.85
N SER A 498 12.59 -2.93 11.53
CA SER A 498 12.35 -4.07 10.66
C SER A 498 13.54 -4.20 9.72
N ALA A 499 14.44 -5.12 10.01
CA ALA A 499 15.59 -5.49 9.17
C ALA A 499 15.55 -6.99 8.92
N GLU A 500 15.25 -7.40 7.68
CA GLU A 500 15.03 -8.78 7.26
C GLU A 500 16.06 -9.18 6.18
N PRO A 501 17.34 -9.35 6.60
CA PRO A 501 18.49 -9.32 5.71
C PRO A 501 18.49 -10.46 4.70
N GLY A 502 18.70 -10.12 3.42
CA GLY A 502 18.94 -11.04 2.32
C GLY A 502 20.39 -11.03 1.86
N ILE A 503 20.98 -12.22 1.64
CA ILE A 503 22.29 -12.34 0.98
C ILE A 503 22.11 -12.12 -0.52
N VAL A 504 23.09 -11.41 -1.10
CA VAL A 504 23.10 -11.00 -2.51
C VAL A 504 24.24 -11.74 -3.24
N LEU A 505 23.90 -12.36 -4.36
CA LEU A 505 24.87 -12.92 -5.30
C LEU A 505 24.70 -12.23 -6.66
N VAL A 506 25.78 -12.16 -7.40
CA VAL A 506 25.81 -11.56 -8.73
C VAL A 506 26.41 -12.54 -9.74
N SER A 507 25.95 -12.44 -11.00
CA SER A 507 26.50 -13.21 -12.11
C SER A 507 26.58 -12.35 -13.36
N LYS A 508 27.55 -12.64 -14.23
CA LYS A 508 27.69 -12.05 -15.56
C LYS A 508 27.33 -13.08 -16.61
N ASP A 509 26.54 -12.70 -17.59
CA ASP A 509 26.25 -13.51 -18.77
C ASP A 509 27.49 -13.56 -19.69
N THR A 510 28.37 -14.52 -19.43
CA THR A 510 29.65 -14.66 -20.16
C THR A 510 29.50 -15.34 -21.49
N ASN A 511 28.44 -16.13 -21.66
CA ASN A 511 28.14 -16.86 -22.87
C ASN A 511 27.13 -16.14 -23.79
N GLY A 512 26.48 -15.05 -23.32
CA GLY A 512 25.58 -14.22 -24.08
C GLY A 512 24.22 -14.87 -24.39
N ASN A 513 23.79 -15.86 -23.59
CA ASN A 513 22.54 -16.59 -23.82
C ASN A 513 21.32 -16.00 -23.10
N GLY A 514 21.53 -14.99 -22.23
CA GLY A 514 20.48 -14.33 -21.45
C GLY A 514 19.92 -15.15 -20.30
N LEU A 515 20.59 -16.25 -19.92
CA LEU A 515 20.20 -17.16 -18.84
C LEU A 515 21.15 -17.05 -17.66
N PRO A 516 20.69 -17.29 -16.41
CA PRO A 516 21.51 -17.17 -15.21
C PRO A 516 22.27 -18.47 -14.90
N ASP A 517 22.89 -19.06 -15.94
CA ASP A 517 23.58 -20.36 -15.90
C ASP A 517 25.11 -20.26 -15.80
N ASP A 518 25.63 -19.04 -15.72
CA ASP A 518 27.04 -18.74 -15.49
C ASP A 518 27.41 -18.75 -13.98
N GLU A 519 28.67 -18.50 -13.65
CA GLU A 519 29.18 -18.53 -12.27
C GLU A 519 28.59 -17.42 -11.41
N TRP A 520 28.21 -17.80 -10.17
CA TRP A 520 27.65 -16.89 -9.19
C TRP A 520 28.65 -16.53 -8.10
N TYR A 521 28.72 -15.25 -7.75
CA TYR A 521 29.61 -14.71 -6.72
C TYR A 521 28.80 -14.05 -5.61
N GLU A 522 29.04 -14.43 -4.35
CA GLU A 522 28.42 -13.75 -3.21
C GLU A 522 29.06 -12.38 -3.02
N LEU A 523 28.27 -11.34 -2.77
CA LEU A 523 28.75 -10.04 -2.33
C LEU A 523 29.02 -10.11 -0.83
N ALA A 524 30.31 -10.04 -0.44
CA ALA A 524 30.73 -10.12 0.95
C ALA A 524 30.21 -8.93 1.75
N GLY A 525 29.16 -9.14 2.54
CA GLY A 525 28.63 -8.16 3.48
C GLY A 525 29.43 -8.08 4.79
N SER A 526 29.00 -7.24 5.74
CA SER A 526 29.70 -6.99 7.00
C SER A 526 29.97 -8.22 7.84
N GLU A 527 29.11 -9.24 7.75
CA GLU A 527 29.24 -10.48 8.51
C GLU A 527 30.00 -11.58 7.76
N TYR A 528 30.36 -11.37 6.49
CA TYR A 528 30.97 -12.40 5.66
C TYR A 528 32.18 -13.08 6.29
N HIS A 529 33.05 -12.34 6.99
CA HIS A 529 34.22 -12.85 7.69
C HIS A 529 33.98 -13.15 9.18
N SER A 530 32.72 -12.99 9.65
CA SER A 530 32.34 -13.27 11.03
C SER A 530 32.38 -14.80 11.33
N ASN A 531 32.82 -15.14 12.52
CA ASN A 531 32.75 -16.54 12.99
C ASN A 531 31.33 -17.00 13.34
N ASN A 532 30.35 -16.08 13.30
CA ASN A 532 28.95 -16.36 13.65
C ASN A 532 28.10 -16.74 12.45
N ILE A 533 28.63 -16.63 11.22
CA ILE A 533 27.96 -17.09 10.00
C ILE A 533 28.04 -18.61 9.86
N THR A 534 26.93 -19.25 9.53
CA THR A 534 26.92 -20.69 9.22
C THR A 534 26.96 -20.89 7.71
N ARG A 535 28.12 -21.31 7.19
CA ARG A 535 28.29 -21.59 5.76
C ARG A 535 27.75 -22.94 5.39
N ASN A 536 27.34 -23.11 4.14
CA ASN A 536 26.74 -24.36 3.65
C ASN A 536 25.58 -24.85 4.53
N TYR A 537 24.85 -23.92 5.14
CA TYR A 537 23.63 -24.24 5.87
C TYR A 537 22.59 -24.75 4.89
N GLU A 538 21.93 -25.87 5.23
CA GLU A 538 20.88 -26.46 4.40
C GLU A 538 19.67 -26.73 5.26
N ILE A 539 18.48 -26.30 4.78
CA ILE A 539 17.20 -26.47 5.45
C ILE A 539 16.19 -27.09 4.49
N THR A 540 15.39 -28.01 4.99
CA THR A 540 14.28 -28.62 4.24
C THR A 540 12.95 -28.32 4.92
N TYR A 541 12.04 -27.72 4.19
CA TYR A 541 10.66 -27.47 4.61
C TYR A 541 9.73 -28.53 4.05
N TYR A 542 8.79 -28.99 4.86
CA TYR A 542 7.85 -30.04 4.51
C TYR A 542 6.45 -29.50 4.30
N ARG A 543 5.80 -29.94 3.23
CA ARG A 543 4.38 -29.62 2.99
C ARG A 543 3.53 -30.22 4.10
N PRO A 544 2.67 -29.45 4.78
CA PRO A 544 1.81 -29.98 5.83
C PRO A 544 0.75 -30.93 5.25
N ALA A 545 0.39 -31.96 6.01
CA ALA A 545 -0.63 -32.94 5.61
C ALA A 545 -2.06 -32.38 5.59
N ALA A 546 -2.32 -31.29 6.31
CA ALA A 546 -3.60 -30.60 6.37
C ALA A 546 -3.45 -29.12 6.03
N PRO A 547 -4.44 -28.50 5.36
CA PRO A 547 -4.45 -27.07 5.12
C PRO A 547 -4.32 -26.26 6.43
N LEU A 548 -3.82 -25.03 6.31
CA LEU A 548 -3.71 -24.09 7.42
C LEU A 548 -2.96 -24.66 8.64
N SER A 549 -1.95 -25.50 8.40
CA SER A 549 -1.08 -26.07 9.44
C SER A 549 0.28 -25.37 9.49
N GLU A 550 0.99 -25.54 10.59
CA GLU A 550 2.39 -25.10 10.74
C GLU A 550 3.31 -25.83 9.75
N ILE A 551 4.38 -25.17 9.32
CA ILE A 551 5.35 -25.75 8.41
C ILE A 551 6.50 -26.34 9.22
N GLN A 552 6.68 -27.66 9.14
CA GLN A 552 7.83 -28.35 9.73
C GLN A 552 9.07 -28.15 8.87
N TRP A 553 10.23 -28.04 9.51
CA TRP A 553 11.53 -28.04 8.84
C TRP A 553 12.60 -28.83 9.61
N THR A 554 13.60 -29.28 8.87
CA THR A 554 14.83 -29.87 9.42
C THR A 554 16.05 -29.27 8.73
N ASP A 555 17.21 -29.27 9.39
CA ASP A 555 18.45 -28.74 8.82
C ASP A 555 19.62 -29.70 8.89
N ASN A 556 20.71 -29.34 8.23
CA ASN A 556 21.96 -30.11 8.23
C ASN A 556 22.79 -29.97 9.51
N GLN A 557 22.32 -29.23 10.50
CA GLN A 557 22.89 -29.14 11.85
C GLN A 557 22.19 -30.11 12.83
N ASN A 558 21.27 -30.95 12.32
CA ASN A 558 20.36 -31.83 13.06
C ASN A 558 19.38 -31.10 13.97
N ALA A 559 19.03 -29.84 13.63
CA ALA A 559 17.93 -29.15 14.25
C ALA A 559 16.63 -29.36 13.48
N GLU A 560 15.52 -29.29 14.19
CA GLU A 560 14.16 -29.30 13.65
C GLU A 560 13.33 -28.17 14.27
N GLY A 561 12.32 -27.70 13.58
CA GLY A 561 11.47 -26.65 14.07
C GLY A 561 10.23 -26.45 13.21
N THR A 562 9.52 -25.39 13.50
CA THR A 562 8.29 -25.01 12.78
C THR A 562 8.30 -23.54 12.41
N ILE A 563 7.63 -23.19 11.30
CA ILE A 563 7.09 -21.85 11.09
C ILE A 563 5.67 -21.89 11.66
N PRO A 564 5.41 -21.21 12.81
CA PRO A 564 4.13 -21.24 13.47
C PRO A 564 3.09 -20.42 12.71
N ARG A 565 1.83 -20.73 12.91
CA ARG A 565 0.72 -19.93 12.36
C ARG A 565 0.63 -18.57 13.06
N ASN A 566 0.65 -17.49 12.29
CA ASN A 566 0.42 -16.14 12.79
C ASN A 566 -1.08 -15.86 12.86
N SER A 567 -1.58 -15.38 14.00
CA SER A 567 -3.00 -15.08 14.20
C SER A 567 -3.51 -13.96 13.28
N PHE A 568 -2.66 -13.05 12.84
CA PHE A 568 -3.01 -11.98 11.90
C PHE A 568 -3.08 -12.45 10.44
N HIS A 569 -2.50 -13.62 10.13
CA HIS A 569 -2.46 -14.24 8.80
C HIS A 569 -2.93 -15.71 8.87
N ALA A 570 -3.90 -15.97 9.73
CA ALA A 570 -4.38 -17.33 10.02
C ALA A 570 -5.12 -17.99 8.83
N ASP A 571 -5.62 -17.21 7.89
CA ASP A 571 -6.38 -17.70 6.73
C ASP A 571 -5.48 -18.06 5.53
N ASN A 572 -4.18 -17.76 5.57
CA ASN A 572 -3.24 -18.08 4.50
C ASN A 572 -2.61 -19.46 4.69
N GLU A 573 -2.41 -20.18 3.60
CA GLU A 573 -1.53 -21.34 3.56
C GLU A 573 -0.09 -20.88 3.37
N TYR A 574 0.86 -21.45 4.17
CA TYR A 574 2.24 -20.96 4.20
C TYR A 574 3.18 -21.72 3.26
N TYR A 575 2.78 -22.87 2.74
CA TYR A 575 3.57 -23.60 1.75
C TYR A 575 3.16 -23.18 0.35
N PRO A 576 4.11 -22.88 -0.57
CA PRO A 576 3.77 -22.41 -1.92
C PRO A 576 2.84 -23.37 -2.67
N ALA A 577 1.64 -22.91 -3.06
CA ALA A 577 0.61 -23.76 -3.63
C ALA A 577 0.94 -24.22 -5.06
N TRP A 578 1.73 -23.44 -5.80
CA TRP A 578 2.14 -23.74 -7.18
C TRP A 578 3.32 -24.71 -7.29
N ILE A 579 3.94 -25.10 -6.18
CA ILE A 579 5.02 -26.10 -6.14
C ILE A 579 4.40 -27.46 -5.87
N ALA A 580 4.68 -28.45 -6.72
CA ALA A 580 4.09 -29.79 -6.58
C ALA A 580 4.78 -30.65 -5.51
N ASP A 581 6.06 -30.39 -5.24
CA ASP A 581 6.87 -31.22 -4.34
C ASP A 581 6.40 -31.12 -2.89
N ASN A 582 6.48 -32.25 -2.16
CA ASN A 582 6.13 -32.33 -0.76
C ASN A 582 7.18 -31.77 0.19
N GLN A 583 8.34 -31.40 -0.33
CA GLN A 583 9.42 -30.74 0.42
C GLN A 583 10.20 -29.82 -0.50
N ILE A 584 10.77 -28.77 0.08
CA ILE A 584 11.65 -27.82 -0.61
C ILE A 584 12.92 -27.69 0.24
N THR A 585 14.08 -27.83 -0.40
CA THR A 585 15.38 -27.70 0.27
C THR A 585 16.12 -26.49 -0.25
N PHE A 586 16.60 -25.66 0.66
CA PHE A 586 17.43 -24.48 0.36
C PHE A 586 18.82 -24.64 0.98
N LYS A 587 19.81 -24.01 0.31
CA LYS A 587 21.18 -24.03 0.76
C LYS A 587 21.85 -22.68 0.54
N GLY A 588 22.64 -22.24 1.53
CA GLY A 588 23.36 -20.97 1.45
C GLY A 588 24.17 -20.68 2.71
N SER A 589 24.65 -19.45 2.84
CA SER A 589 25.20 -18.92 4.09
C SER A 589 24.03 -18.42 4.97
N ARG A 590 24.00 -18.82 6.23
CA ARG A 590 23.02 -18.33 7.21
C ARG A 590 23.69 -17.30 8.11
N LEU A 591 23.07 -16.11 8.19
CA LEU A 591 23.45 -15.08 9.15
C LEU A 591 22.94 -15.46 10.56
N PRO A 592 23.56 -14.96 11.63
CA PRO A 592 23.03 -15.12 12.99
C PRO A 592 21.66 -14.43 13.11
N ASP A 593 20.90 -14.78 14.14
CA ASP A 593 19.62 -14.12 14.40
C ASP A 593 19.86 -12.65 14.80
N ASN A 594 19.05 -11.74 14.23
CA ASN A 594 19.19 -10.30 14.41
C ASN A 594 18.01 -9.65 15.14
N ALA A 595 17.06 -10.46 15.64
CA ALA A 595 15.87 -9.96 16.33
C ALA A 595 15.93 -10.19 17.84
N THR A 596 15.40 -9.22 18.61
CA THR A 596 15.21 -9.35 20.05
C THR A 596 13.81 -8.89 20.45
N ASN A 597 13.20 -9.54 21.43
CA ASN A 597 11.98 -9.07 22.06
C ASN A 597 12.33 -8.15 23.23
N GLN A 598 11.99 -6.86 23.10
CA GLN A 598 12.30 -5.84 24.11
C GLN A 598 11.07 -5.53 24.95
N ASP A 599 11.24 -5.50 26.29
CA ASP A 599 10.18 -5.11 27.21
C ASP A 599 9.61 -3.72 26.90
N GLY A 600 8.29 -3.66 26.71
CA GLY A 600 7.56 -2.43 26.40
C GLY A 600 7.64 -1.93 24.96
N VAL A 601 8.43 -2.56 24.10
CA VAL A 601 8.58 -2.22 22.67
C VAL A 601 8.08 -3.34 21.78
N GLY A 602 8.31 -4.61 22.15
CA GLY A 602 8.05 -5.80 21.33
C GLY A 602 9.28 -6.26 20.56
N TRP A 603 9.05 -7.00 19.48
CA TRP A 603 10.13 -7.51 18.63
C TRP A 603 10.77 -6.38 17.82
N VAL A 604 12.11 -6.35 17.82
CA VAL A 604 12.94 -5.39 17.09
C VAL A 604 14.01 -6.16 16.34
N GLN A 605 14.10 -5.93 15.03
CA GLN A 605 15.10 -6.50 14.15
C GLN A 605 16.20 -5.45 13.90
N TYR A 606 17.46 -5.84 14.17
CA TYR A 606 18.62 -4.96 14.06
C TYR A 606 19.33 -5.16 12.73
N PRO A 607 19.62 -4.10 11.98
CA PRO A 607 20.35 -4.22 10.73
C PRO A 607 21.83 -4.60 10.98
N TYR A 608 22.39 -5.42 10.10
CA TYR A 608 23.82 -5.55 9.95
C TYR A 608 24.42 -4.29 9.36
N ALA A 609 25.73 -4.11 9.48
CA ALA A 609 26.34 -2.83 9.17
C ALA A 609 26.19 -2.41 7.69
N TRP A 610 26.30 -3.34 6.73
CA TRP A 610 26.20 -3.10 5.28
C TRP A 610 26.20 -4.42 4.50
N GLY A 611 25.76 -4.38 3.22
CA GLY A 611 25.96 -5.43 2.24
C GLY A 611 24.87 -6.51 2.21
N TYR A 612 23.68 -6.24 2.74
CA TYR A 612 22.53 -7.14 2.72
C TYR A 612 21.29 -6.41 2.18
N ALA A 613 20.51 -7.10 1.36
CA ALA A 613 19.22 -6.62 0.88
C ALA A 613 18.24 -6.52 2.05
N ASP A 614 17.26 -5.63 1.97
CA ASP A 614 16.19 -5.45 2.96
C ASP A 614 16.67 -5.32 4.41
N ASN A 615 17.85 -4.75 4.59
CA ASN A 615 18.54 -4.61 5.86
C ASN A 615 18.54 -3.16 6.37
N HIS A 616 18.54 -2.20 5.46
CA HIS A 616 18.47 -0.78 5.76
C HIS A 616 17.39 -0.09 4.90
N PRO A 617 16.79 1.00 5.41
CA PRO A 617 15.78 1.75 4.65
C PRO A 617 16.30 2.24 3.29
N ASN A 618 15.42 2.23 2.30
CA ASN A 618 15.73 2.61 0.92
C ASN A 618 16.25 4.05 0.75
N ASN A 619 16.01 4.95 1.69
CA ASN A 619 16.51 6.33 1.66
C ASN A 619 17.93 6.49 2.21
N THR A 620 18.66 5.38 2.43
CA THR A 620 20.05 5.38 2.91
C THR A 620 21.01 4.84 1.85
N GLU A 621 22.29 5.26 1.89
CA GLU A 621 23.33 4.68 1.05
C GLU A 621 23.59 3.19 1.37
N LEU A 622 23.21 2.74 2.56
CA LEU A 622 23.40 1.35 3.02
C LEU A 622 22.47 0.34 2.31
N ALA A 623 21.50 0.81 1.51
CA ALA A 623 20.73 0.00 0.59
C ALA A 623 21.39 -0.17 -0.79
N GLN A 624 22.61 0.37 -0.98
CA GLN A 624 23.40 0.31 -2.21
C GLN A 624 24.51 -0.74 -2.11
N PHE A 625 24.90 -1.29 -3.25
CA PHE A 625 25.83 -2.40 -3.36
C PHE A 625 26.95 -2.09 -4.33
N LYS A 626 28.13 -2.69 -4.06
CA LYS A 626 29.30 -2.63 -4.93
C LYS A 626 29.58 -4.01 -5.51
N ILE A 627 29.79 -4.06 -6.82
CA ILE A 627 30.23 -5.29 -7.51
C ILE A 627 31.62 -5.67 -7.03
N ASP A 628 32.44 -4.72 -6.59
CA ASP A 628 33.77 -4.95 -5.97
C ASP A 628 33.73 -5.82 -4.70
N TRP A 629 32.55 -6.09 -4.11
CA TRP A 629 32.41 -6.98 -2.96
C TRP A 629 32.31 -8.46 -3.36
N ALA A 630 32.34 -8.78 -4.65
CA ALA A 630 32.25 -10.15 -5.14
C ALA A 630 33.40 -11.05 -4.68
N VAL A 631 33.04 -12.24 -4.20
CA VAL A 631 34.00 -13.25 -3.75
C VAL A 631 33.66 -14.63 -4.31
N ASN A 632 34.70 -15.44 -4.49
CA ASN A 632 34.57 -16.88 -4.78
C ASN A 632 34.01 -17.67 -3.59
N SER A 633 33.68 -18.91 -3.82
CA SER A 633 33.22 -19.85 -2.77
C SER A 633 34.21 -20.07 -1.63
N ASP A 634 35.51 -19.78 -1.85
CA ASP A 634 36.58 -19.85 -0.83
C ASP A 634 36.82 -18.45 -0.16
N GLY A 635 36.07 -17.40 -0.53
CA GLY A 635 36.18 -16.06 -0.01
C GLY A 635 37.27 -15.22 -0.66
N THR A 636 37.90 -15.66 -1.74
CA THR A 636 38.86 -14.87 -2.51
C THR A 636 38.12 -13.79 -3.32
N PRO A 637 38.53 -12.50 -3.26
CA PRO A 637 37.94 -11.45 -4.06
C PRO A 637 38.01 -11.73 -5.58
N VAL A 638 36.93 -11.42 -6.28
CA VAL A 638 36.81 -11.57 -7.75
C VAL A 638 36.61 -10.19 -8.37
N SER A 639 37.33 -9.92 -9.47
CA SER A 639 37.14 -8.70 -10.24
C SER A 639 36.19 -9.00 -11.41
N LEU A 640 35.01 -8.44 -11.38
CA LEU A 640 34.04 -8.43 -12.48
C LEU A 640 34.04 -7.06 -13.13
N ASP A 641 33.89 -6.98 -14.44
CA ASP A 641 33.74 -5.72 -15.16
C ASP A 641 32.30 -5.23 -15.21
N GLY A 642 31.33 -6.08 -14.83
CA GLY A 642 29.90 -5.79 -14.73
C GLY A 642 29.12 -7.05 -14.41
N ILE A 643 27.78 -6.90 -14.27
CA ILE A 643 26.84 -7.98 -13.96
C ILE A 643 25.58 -7.86 -14.80
N ASP A 644 24.93 -9.00 -15.08
CA ASP A 644 23.67 -9.09 -15.82
C ASP A 644 22.55 -9.66 -14.95
N PHE A 645 22.90 -10.41 -13.89
CA PHE A 645 21.95 -11.05 -13.00
C PHE A 645 22.29 -10.80 -11.52
N VAL A 646 21.22 -10.69 -10.73
CA VAL A 646 21.31 -10.59 -9.26
C VAL A 646 20.39 -11.63 -8.64
N LYS A 647 20.93 -12.45 -7.73
CA LYS A 647 20.18 -13.39 -6.90
C LYS A 647 20.14 -12.90 -5.46
N ILE A 648 18.95 -12.94 -4.86
CA ILE A 648 18.76 -12.54 -3.45
C ILE A 648 18.01 -13.67 -2.76
N TYR A 649 18.45 -14.03 -1.54
CA TYR A 649 17.73 -14.99 -0.72
C TYR A 649 17.68 -14.57 0.75
N THR A 650 16.60 -14.92 1.45
CA THR A 650 16.46 -14.68 2.90
C THR A 650 17.57 -15.34 3.67
N ALA A 651 18.32 -14.57 4.47
CA ALA A 651 19.58 -15.02 5.06
C ALA A 651 19.49 -15.49 6.52
N VAL A 652 18.35 -15.29 7.19
CA VAL A 652 18.11 -15.65 8.59
C VAL A 652 17.03 -16.73 8.71
N ASN A 653 17.16 -17.63 9.70
CA ASN A 653 16.13 -18.60 10.05
C ASN A 653 15.65 -18.28 11.47
N GLN A 654 14.73 -17.31 11.60
CA GLN A 654 14.24 -16.84 12.90
C GLN A 654 12.74 -16.57 12.87
N ILE A 655 12.12 -16.70 14.06
CA ILE A 655 10.72 -16.39 14.29
C ILE A 655 10.64 -15.24 15.31
N CYS A 656 9.96 -14.18 14.93
CA CYS A 656 9.82 -12.94 15.71
C CYS A 656 8.46 -12.84 16.42
N GLY A 657 7.99 -13.92 17.04
CA GLY A 657 6.75 -14.00 17.78
C GLY A 657 5.53 -13.62 16.91
N TRP A 658 4.82 -12.56 17.28
CA TRP A 658 3.63 -12.10 16.54
C TRP A 658 3.94 -11.48 15.18
N LEU A 659 5.19 -11.08 14.91
CA LEU A 659 5.62 -10.66 13.57
C LEU A 659 5.75 -11.83 12.60
N GLY A 660 5.87 -13.07 13.08
CA GLY A 660 6.03 -14.25 12.25
C GLY A 660 7.50 -14.57 11.94
N GLU A 661 7.73 -15.31 10.86
CA GLU A 661 9.08 -15.54 10.31
C GLU A 661 9.67 -14.26 9.72
N SER A 662 11.00 -14.14 9.78
CA SER A 662 11.71 -13.12 9.00
C SER A 662 11.72 -13.51 7.53
N SER A 663 11.30 -12.62 6.68
CA SER A 663 11.20 -12.78 5.23
C SER A 663 11.80 -11.56 4.56
N THR A 664 12.77 -11.75 3.68
CA THR A 664 13.30 -10.66 2.86
C THR A 664 12.28 -10.26 1.79
N GLU A 665 11.97 -8.98 1.67
CA GLU A 665 11.08 -8.43 0.67
C GLU A 665 11.85 -7.57 -0.34
N ILE A 666 11.53 -7.74 -1.64
CA ILE A 666 12.18 -7.02 -2.74
C ILE A 666 11.11 -6.38 -3.63
N SER A 667 11.28 -5.11 -4.00
CA SER A 667 10.40 -4.45 -4.96
C SER A 667 11.05 -4.20 -6.33
N THR A 668 12.35 -3.93 -6.37
CA THR A 668 13.14 -3.81 -7.62
C THR A 668 14.63 -3.67 -7.31
N ILE A 669 15.45 -3.66 -8.38
CA ILE A 669 16.87 -3.28 -8.35
C ILE A 669 17.10 -2.17 -9.37
N GLU A 670 17.88 -1.15 -9.02
CA GLU A 670 18.21 0.01 -9.85
C GLU A 670 19.70 0.03 -10.18
N ASP A 671 20.06 0.18 -11.46
CA ASP A 671 21.41 0.53 -11.92
C ASP A 671 21.67 2.01 -11.60
N LEU A 672 22.68 2.29 -10.79
CA LEU A 672 23.08 3.66 -10.40
C LEU A 672 23.90 4.39 -11.45
N HIS A 673 24.33 3.70 -12.51
CA HIS A 673 25.14 4.23 -13.61
C HIS A 673 24.38 4.42 -14.93
N PHE A 674 23.10 4.09 -14.96
CA PHE A 674 22.29 4.00 -16.18
C PHE A 674 22.31 5.27 -17.08
N ASN A 675 22.46 6.46 -16.51
CA ASN A 675 22.47 7.72 -17.24
C ASN A 675 23.82 8.47 -17.15
N ASN A 676 24.89 7.80 -16.78
CA ASN A 676 26.23 8.42 -16.60
C ASN A 676 27.16 8.17 -17.77
#